data_ccee1edc5a4d022ac2ac9ad6bd2aced6
#
_entry.id   ccee1edc5a4d022ac2ac9ad6bd2aced6
#
_cell.length_a   1.000
_cell.length_b   1.000
_cell.length_c   1.000
_cell.angle_alpha   90.00
_cell.angle_beta   90.00
_cell.angle_gamma   90.00
#
_symmetry.space_group_name_H-M   'P 1'
#
loop_
_entity.id
_entity.type
_entity.pdbx_description
1 polymer ?
#
loop_
_entity_poly.entity_id
_entity_poly.type
_entity_poly.pdbx_seq_one_letter_code
_entity_poly.pdbx_strand_id
1 'polypeptide(L)'
;RIAQRMNVHVRRIGLDELHKLPEYDALFIRALTGVSEPAFQFALRAEALGMPVVDDSQSIIRCGNKVFLDELLRREGIAMPRSRIVTRHTPWDEVAGLGLPLVIKLPDGSFSSAVHKVASRDEFRRHADDMFRRSPLIIAQEFLPTDYDWRITVLDGRLLFACRYHMARGHWQIRAESTAGKERYGRVEAVPRDSAPRAVVEMALKAARLIGDGLYGVDLKETADGPVVIEVNDNPNLDVGYDDAADGAAIYQDLVEFFVRRIEQGPVVEEAPVEDAGEVSLLERARKPIPVGRGGRGGERHYKPFAVAGMELEYPTVDRDLNVVSLVEPAFRVLAGRGTSDVDLGAVGFSNEIADHVFEIKTQQPVRSLADAERMLAEGIQRFSAVLHAEFGARLMPTGMHPWFDPRKGRLWTRSGLRIYTTYARLFDVRTHGWMNVHAAHLNLPLGREVDAIAMHTAAALLIPYLPALAASSPMYDGELQPAVDGRLAWILEHQARIPESCGELVPEYVESFGEYRKKILAPMYRALDRLPDTGAIRHEFFNTRGAILRFARRAMEVRVLDTQECVKMDVTIAVFVRSALRHLAGRVAAGRVELPEHGVLVEDFRACIREGSAARVAAPHVDVDREADGRADARTVLRQLLVGARRAVRKDEAPYLDLVARMIETGTLSERIRAEMAPFAEADDETFTEAARRIYIELIDCLQANEPWARRGL
;
A
#
# COMPACT_ATOMS: atom_id res chain seq x y z
N ARG A 1 0.64 -38.48 8.03
CA ARG A 1 0.21 -39.49 9.02
C ARG A 1 -0.11 -38.86 10.39
N ILE A 2 0.74 -37.97 10.96
CA ILE A 2 0.47 -37.26 12.23
C ILE A 2 -0.75 -36.39 12.09
N ALA A 3 -0.78 -35.50 11.10
CA ALA A 3 -1.93 -34.65 10.81
C ALA A 3 -3.25 -35.43 10.65
N GLN A 4 -3.23 -36.55 9.94
CA GLN A 4 -4.42 -37.43 9.79
C GLN A 4 -4.93 -37.98 11.13
N ARG A 5 -4.04 -38.32 12.09
CA ARG A 5 -4.45 -38.74 13.44
C ARG A 5 -5.12 -37.62 14.23
N MET A 6 -4.81 -36.37 13.87
CA MET A 6 -5.36 -35.16 14.48
C MET A 6 -6.55 -34.60 13.68
N ASN A 7 -7.12 -35.40 12.76
CA ASN A 7 -8.21 -35.01 11.87
C ASN A 7 -7.90 -33.78 11.00
N VAL A 8 -6.64 -33.62 10.60
CA VAL A 8 -6.17 -32.54 9.71
C VAL A 8 -5.80 -33.12 8.36
N HIS A 9 -6.40 -32.56 7.30
CA HIS A 9 -6.10 -32.91 5.93
C HIS A 9 -5.00 -32.02 5.39
N VAL A 10 -3.88 -32.60 4.98
CA VAL A 10 -2.75 -31.88 4.38
C VAL A 10 -2.71 -32.16 2.88
N ARG A 11 -2.75 -31.11 2.10
CA ARG A 11 -2.59 -31.18 0.65
C ARG A 11 -1.40 -30.32 0.21
N ARG A 12 -0.55 -30.86 -0.63
CA ARG A 12 0.50 -30.08 -1.31
C ARG A 12 -0.10 -29.40 -2.54
N ILE A 13 0.15 -28.10 -2.66
CA ILE A 13 -0.23 -27.27 -3.81
C ILE A 13 1.02 -26.74 -4.49
N GLY A 14 0.95 -26.53 -5.81
CA GLY A 14 2.02 -25.93 -6.62
C GLY A 14 1.98 -24.41 -6.61
N LEU A 15 3.06 -23.78 -7.06
CA LEU A 15 3.15 -22.31 -7.16
C LEU A 15 2.19 -21.71 -8.20
N ASP A 16 1.62 -22.53 -9.09
CA ASP A 16 0.60 -22.16 -10.06
C ASP A 16 -0.83 -22.27 -9.51
N GLU A 17 -1.00 -22.82 -8.31
CA GLU A 17 -2.30 -23.08 -7.67
C GLU A 17 -2.69 -22.00 -6.64
N LEU A 18 -2.15 -20.79 -6.71
CA LEU A 18 -2.48 -19.66 -5.83
C LEU A 18 -3.99 -19.39 -5.73
N HIS A 19 -4.72 -19.63 -6.81
CA HIS A 19 -6.16 -19.45 -6.87
C HIS A 19 -6.97 -20.44 -6.01
N LYS A 20 -6.35 -21.53 -5.56
CA LYS A 20 -6.98 -22.55 -4.70
C LYS A 20 -6.82 -22.27 -3.20
N LEU A 21 -6.06 -21.25 -2.81
CA LEU A 21 -5.88 -20.94 -1.38
C LEU A 21 -7.19 -20.83 -0.59
N PRO A 22 -8.27 -20.23 -1.12
CA PRO A 22 -9.54 -20.15 -0.39
C PRO A 22 -10.22 -21.49 -0.05
N GLU A 23 -9.71 -22.60 -0.60
CA GLU A 23 -10.20 -23.96 -0.32
C GLU A 23 -9.59 -24.54 0.99
N TYR A 24 -8.65 -23.82 1.61
CA TYR A 24 -7.89 -24.29 2.78
C TYR A 24 -8.07 -23.39 3.99
N ASP A 25 -7.86 -23.95 5.19
CA ASP A 25 -8.01 -23.25 6.47
C ASP A 25 -6.68 -22.63 6.94
N ALA A 26 -5.54 -23.10 6.46
CA ALA A 26 -4.22 -22.61 6.79
C ALA A 26 -3.21 -22.90 5.68
N LEU A 27 -2.10 -22.14 5.65
CA LEU A 27 -1.01 -22.32 4.69
C LEU A 27 0.34 -22.52 5.39
N PHE A 28 1.05 -23.57 5.04
CA PHE A 28 2.45 -23.80 5.42
C PHE A 28 3.34 -23.69 4.18
N ILE A 29 4.13 -22.63 4.09
CA ILE A 29 5.02 -22.37 2.97
C ILE A 29 6.29 -23.20 3.14
N ARG A 30 6.61 -24.04 2.14
CA ARG A 30 7.84 -24.84 2.08
C ARG A 30 8.51 -24.69 0.70
N ALA A 31 8.55 -23.48 0.20
CA ALA A 31 9.23 -23.08 -1.02
C ALA A 31 10.26 -21.99 -0.69
N LEU A 32 11.15 -21.69 -1.63
CA LEU A 32 12.09 -20.58 -1.47
C LEU A 32 11.33 -19.28 -1.19
N THR A 33 11.67 -18.63 -0.08
CA THR A 33 11.08 -17.38 0.38
C THR A 33 11.97 -16.19 0.00
N GLY A 34 11.32 -15.05 -0.22
CA GLY A 34 11.95 -13.80 -0.61
C GLY A 34 10.91 -12.91 -1.29
N VAL A 35 11.07 -11.60 -1.21
CA VAL A 35 10.09 -10.64 -1.74
C VAL A 35 9.87 -10.78 -3.26
N SER A 36 10.88 -11.26 -3.98
CA SER A 36 10.80 -11.54 -5.43
C SER A 36 10.28 -12.94 -5.77
N GLU A 37 10.14 -13.82 -4.79
CA GLU A 37 9.76 -15.21 -5.01
C GLU A 37 8.24 -15.40 -5.04
N PRO A 38 7.73 -16.38 -5.82
CA PRO A 38 6.29 -16.65 -5.87
C PRO A 38 5.68 -16.97 -4.51
N ALA A 39 6.42 -17.59 -3.60
CA ALA A 39 5.98 -17.90 -2.23
C ALA A 39 5.51 -16.68 -1.46
N PHE A 40 6.10 -15.50 -1.71
CA PHE A 40 5.69 -14.25 -1.11
C PHE A 40 4.25 -13.85 -1.48
N GLN A 41 3.83 -14.12 -2.73
CA GLN A 41 2.44 -13.89 -3.16
C GLN A 41 1.45 -14.83 -2.45
N PHE A 42 1.88 -16.05 -2.12
CA PHE A 42 1.07 -16.97 -1.33
C PHE A 42 0.92 -16.48 0.12
N ALA A 43 1.98 -15.96 0.74
CA ALA A 43 1.91 -15.35 2.06
C ALA A 43 0.95 -14.16 2.09
N LEU A 44 1.12 -13.19 1.18
CA LEU A 44 0.22 -12.03 1.05
C LEU A 44 -1.24 -12.44 0.80
N ARG A 45 -1.45 -13.48 -0.02
CA ARG A 45 -2.80 -13.95 -0.32
C ARG A 45 -3.44 -14.64 0.86
N ALA A 46 -2.69 -15.46 1.62
CA ALA A 46 -3.17 -16.12 2.83
C ALA A 46 -3.54 -15.08 3.91
N GLU A 47 -2.69 -14.08 4.12
CA GLU A 47 -2.95 -12.97 5.04
C GLU A 47 -4.21 -12.18 4.65
N ALA A 48 -4.37 -11.86 3.35
CA ALA A 48 -5.55 -11.19 2.84
C ALA A 48 -6.84 -12.00 3.00
N LEU A 49 -6.72 -13.33 3.16
CA LEU A 49 -7.84 -14.23 3.46
C LEU A 49 -8.10 -14.38 4.97
N GLY A 50 -7.27 -13.76 5.81
CA GLY A 50 -7.31 -14.00 7.27
C GLY A 50 -6.91 -15.43 7.65
N MET A 51 -6.18 -16.11 6.76
CA MET A 51 -5.76 -17.49 6.92
C MET A 51 -4.45 -17.55 7.71
N PRO A 52 -4.33 -18.38 8.74
CA PRO A 52 -3.05 -18.65 9.36
C PRO A 52 -2.01 -19.10 8.33
N VAL A 53 -0.91 -18.37 8.26
CA VAL A 53 0.19 -18.68 7.32
C VAL A 53 1.53 -18.68 8.03
N VAL A 54 2.37 -19.62 7.65
CA VAL A 54 3.78 -19.70 8.03
C VAL A 54 4.59 -19.99 6.76
N ASP A 55 5.49 -19.12 6.34
CA ASP A 55 5.85 -17.84 6.98
C ASP A 55 4.97 -16.71 6.43
N ASP A 56 4.67 -15.75 7.28
CA ASP A 56 3.94 -14.54 6.92
C ASP A 56 4.83 -13.56 6.13
N SER A 57 4.20 -12.60 5.44
CA SER A 57 4.91 -11.66 4.58
C SER A 57 5.91 -10.78 5.32
N GLN A 58 5.62 -10.41 6.56
CA GLN A 58 6.53 -9.59 7.38
C GLN A 58 7.75 -10.39 7.84
N SER A 59 7.58 -11.65 8.19
CA SER A 59 8.67 -12.56 8.51
C SER A 59 9.61 -12.74 7.32
N ILE A 60 9.07 -12.96 6.13
CA ILE A 60 9.84 -13.06 4.88
C ILE A 60 10.65 -11.77 4.61
N ILE A 61 10.05 -10.59 4.79
CA ILE A 61 10.74 -9.31 4.61
C ILE A 61 11.85 -9.12 5.63
N ARG A 62 11.58 -9.42 6.92
CA ARG A 62 12.53 -9.20 8.02
C ARG A 62 13.74 -10.11 7.95
N CYS A 63 13.53 -11.37 7.58
CA CYS A 63 14.60 -12.34 7.44
C CYS A 63 15.34 -12.21 6.10
N GLY A 64 14.66 -11.81 5.03
CA GLY A 64 15.20 -11.76 3.68
C GLY A 64 16.30 -10.72 3.46
N ASN A 65 16.37 -9.65 4.27
CA ASN A 65 17.40 -8.62 4.15
C ASN A 65 18.29 -8.53 5.38
N LYS A 66 19.55 -8.97 5.23
CA LYS A 66 20.52 -9.07 6.34
C LYS A 66 20.91 -7.74 6.96
N VAL A 67 20.80 -6.61 6.21
CA VAL A 67 21.05 -5.26 6.77
C VAL A 67 19.93 -4.90 7.72
N PHE A 68 18.69 -5.06 7.28
CA PHE A 68 17.53 -4.79 8.11
C PHE A 68 17.52 -5.67 9.38
N LEU A 69 17.83 -6.97 9.21
CA LEU A 69 17.90 -7.91 10.33
C LEU A 69 19.00 -7.50 11.33
N ASP A 70 20.19 -7.15 10.87
CA ASP A 70 21.32 -6.70 11.73
C ASP A 70 20.93 -5.45 12.52
N GLU A 71 20.32 -4.45 11.87
CA GLU A 71 19.87 -3.22 12.53
C GLU A 71 18.76 -3.51 13.57
N LEU A 72 17.78 -4.35 13.24
CA LEU A 72 16.67 -4.71 14.12
C LEU A 72 17.22 -5.40 15.39
N LEU A 73 18.05 -6.41 15.23
CA LEU A 73 18.57 -7.20 16.35
C LEU A 73 19.49 -6.36 17.25
N ARG A 74 20.37 -5.53 16.68
CA ARG A 74 21.26 -4.63 17.47
C ARG A 74 20.50 -3.60 18.27
N ARG A 75 19.48 -2.98 17.67
CA ARG A 75 18.64 -1.99 18.35
C ARG A 75 17.99 -2.56 19.61
N GLU A 76 17.61 -3.83 19.57
CA GLU A 76 16.96 -4.53 20.67
C GLU A 76 17.98 -5.25 21.60
N GLY A 77 19.27 -4.97 21.45
CA GLY A 77 20.32 -5.46 22.34
C GLY A 77 20.61 -6.95 22.21
N ILE A 78 20.36 -7.54 21.04
CA ILE A 78 20.78 -8.91 20.74
C ILE A 78 22.28 -8.91 20.44
N ALA A 79 23.03 -9.82 21.10
CA ALA A 79 24.44 -10.00 20.82
C ALA A 79 24.66 -10.56 19.42
N MET A 80 25.44 -9.83 18.61
CA MET A 80 25.79 -10.16 17.23
C MET A 80 27.27 -9.89 16.98
N PRO A 81 27.92 -10.57 16.02
CA PRO A 81 29.27 -10.24 15.62
C PRO A 81 29.35 -8.78 15.17
N ARG A 82 30.46 -8.11 15.43
CA ARG A 82 30.64 -6.74 14.92
C ARG A 82 30.56 -6.74 13.40
N SER A 83 29.76 -5.84 12.86
CA SER A 83 29.54 -5.71 11.42
C SER A 83 29.55 -4.25 10.97
N ARG A 84 29.77 -4.04 9.69
CA ARG A 84 29.72 -2.75 9.02
C ARG A 84 29.10 -2.89 7.63
N ILE A 85 28.22 -1.97 7.30
CA ILE A 85 27.74 -1.80 5.92
C ILE A 85 28.84 -1.09 5.13
N VAL A 86 29.22 -1.67 4.02
CA VAL A 86 30.34 -1.22 3.17
C VAL A 86 29.80 -0.87 1.78
N THR A 87 30.19 0.30 1.29
CA THR A 87 29.95 0.78 -0.07
C THR A 87 31.28 0.81 -0.86
N ARG A 88 31.24 1.12 -2.16
CA ARG A 88 32.45 1.32 -2.97
C ARG A 88 33.37 2.43 -2.46
N HIS A 89 32.83 3.36 -1.67
CA HIS A 89 33.53 4.53 -1.15
C HIS A 89 34.01 4.36 0.30
N THR A 90 33.67 3.26 0.96
CA THR A 90 34.07 3.01 2.35
C THR A 90 35.59 2.79 2.42
N PRO A 91 36.32 3.57 3.24
CA PRO A 91 37.76 3.40 3.40
C PRO A 91 38.12 2.01 3.95
N TRP A 92 39.21 1.44 3.42
CA TRP A 92 39.68 0.11 3.87
C TRP A 92 39.97 0.06 5.37
N ASP A 93 40.54 1.11 5.95
CA ASP A 93 40.89 1.12 7.38
C ASP A 93 39.67 0.99 8.29
N GLU A 94 38.54 1.47 7.82
CA GLU A 94 37.27 1.29 8.52
C GLU A 94 36.78 -0.18 8.48
N VAL A 95 37.00 -0.86 7.35
CA VAL A 95 36.68 -2.28 7.20
C VAL A 95 37.64 -3.13 7.99
N ALA A 96 38.94 -2.84 7.91
CA ALA A 96 39.98 -3.55 8.64
C ALA A 96 39.87 -3.41 10.17
N GLY A 97 39.25 -2.34 10.67
CA GLY A 97 38.93 -2.13 12.07
C GLY A 97 38.03 -3.21 12.71
N LEU A 98 37.35 -4.03 11.90
CA LEU A 98 36.62 -5.21 12.39
C LEU A 98 37.53 -6.36 12.80
N GLY A 99 38.81 -6.34 12.40
CA GLY A 99 39.78 -7.43 12.59
C GLY A 99 39.84 -8.39 11.40
N LEU A 100 41.02 -8.96 11.17
CA LEU A 100 41.23 -9.95 10.11
C LEU A 100 41.51 -11.33 10.71
N PRO A 101 41.01 -12.41 10.11
CA PRO A 101 40.16 -12.45 8.93
C PRO A 101 38.73 -11.95 9.22
N LEU A 102 38.04 -11.45 8.21
CA LEU A 102 36.64 -11.05 8.28
C LEU A 102 35.79 -11.79 7.23
N VAL A 103 34.47 -11.69 7.35
CA VAL A 103 33.51 -12.27 6.41
C VAL A 103 32.80 -11.14 5.69
N ILE A 104 32.70 -11.26 4.36
CA ILE A 104 31.86 -10.36 3.55
C ILE A 104 30.68 -11.12 2.95
N LYS A 105 29.49 -10.49 2.94
CA LYS A 105 28.26 -11.12 2.46
C LYS A 105 27.35 -10.10 1.77
N LEU A 106 26.55 -10.57 0.80
CA LEU A 106 25.48 -9.75 0.19
C LEU A 106 24.30 -9.60 1.15
N PRO A 107 23.58 -8.45 1.10
CA PRO A 107 22.39 -8.23 1.91
C PRO A 107 21.28 -9.27 1.67
N ASP A 108 21.05 -9.62 0.40
CA ASP A 108 19.93 -10.45 -0.07
C ASP A 108 20.41 -11.83 -0.55
N GLY A 109 21.33 -12.47 0.14
CA GLY A 109 21.90 -13.77 -0.23
C GLY A 109 21.32 -14.91 0.58
N SER A 110 20.88 -16.01 -0.08
CA SER A 110 20.44 -17.27 0.54
C SER A 110 21.50 -18.36 0.42
N PHE A 111 21.45 -19.39 1.30
CA PHE A 111 22.26 -20.62 1.25
C PHE A 111 23.78 -20.40 1.17
N SER A 112 24.33 -19.45 1.92
CA SER A 112 25.77 -19.12 1.91
C SER A 112 26.32 -18.73 0.53
N SER A 113 25.49 -18.50 -0.48
CA SER A 113 25.93 -18.03 -1.77
C SER A 113 26.41 -16.58 -1.65
N ALA A 114 27.61 -16.29 -2.12
CA ALA A 114 28.27 -14.99 -1.98
C ALA A 114 28.60 -14.60 -0.52
N VAL A 115 29.12 -15.54 0.28
CA VAL A 115 29.73 -15.32 1.59
C VAL A 115 31.20 -15.70 1.49
N HIS A 116 32.09 -14.73 1.69
CA HIS A 116 33.54 -14.92 1.53
C HIS A 116 34.29 -14.53 2.80
N LYS A 117 35.21 -15.42 3.24
CA LYS A 117 36.18 -15.09 4.28
C LYS A 117 37.38 -14.46 3.62
N VAL A 118 37.81 -13.32 4.11
CA VAL A 118 38.92 -12.54 3.56
C VAL A 118 39.95 -12.25 4.67
N ALA A 119 41.20 -12.51 4.37
CA ALA A 119 42.30 -12.36 5.30
C ALA A 119 43.25 -11.19 4.93
N SER A 120 43.01 -10.53 3.78
CA SER A 120 43.80 -9.42 3.32
C SER A 120 42.98 -8.39 2.54
N ARG A 121 43.56 -7.18 2.37
CA ARG A 121 42.96 -6.13 1.54
C ARG A 121 42.75 -6.55 0.08
N ASP A 122 43.68 -7.33 -0.48
CA ASP A 122 43.59 -7.74 -1.87
C ASP A 122 42.53 -8.82 -2.09
N GLU A 123 42.37 -9.73 -1.12
CA GLU A 123 41.25 -10.67 -1.13
C GLU A 123 39.89 -9.94 -1.00
N PHE A 124 39.82 -8.97 -0.09
CA PHE A 124 38.63 -8.14 0.06
C PHE A 124 38.27 -7.45 -1.27
N ARG A 125 39.21 -6.77 -1.92
CA ARG A 125 38.96 -6.08 -3.19
C ARG A 125 38.43 -7.02 -4.27
N ARG A 126 39.07 -8.18 -4.46
CA ARG A 126 38.67 -9.15 -5.47
C ARG A 126 37.21 -9.59 -5.30
N HIS A 127 36.82 -9.94 -4.09
CA HIS A 127 35.45 -10.38 -3.83
C HIS A 127 34.46 -9.22 -3.78
N ALA A 128 34.82 -8.10 -3.18
CA ALA A 128 33.97 -6.92 -3.07
C ALA A 128 33.65 -6.34 -4.46
N ASP A 129 34.61 -6.30 -5.40
CA ASP A 129 34.39 -5.80 -6.77
C ASP A 129 33.33 -6.64 -7.51
N ASP A 130 33.32 -7.95 -7.30
CA ASP A 130 32.29 -8.82 -7.88
C ASP A 130 30.94 -8.63 -7.21
N MET A 131 30.91 -8.55 -5.87
CA MET A 131 29.69 -8.32 -5.10
C MET A 131 29.05 -6.96 -5.38
N PHE A 132 29.86 -5.91 -5.57
CA PHE A 132 29.39 -4.58 -5.95
C PHE A 132 28.83 -4.47 -7.37
N ARG A 133 28.98 -5.47 -8.21
CA ARG A 133 28.23 -5.57 -9.48
C ARG A 133 26.79 -5.99 -9.27
N ARG A 134 26.52 -6.68 -8.15
CA ARG A 134 25.21 -7.25 -7.81
C ARG A 134 24.43 -6.43 -6.78
N SER A 135 25.15 -5.67 -5.92
CA SER A 135 24.55 -4.85 -4.86
C SER A 135 25.34 -3.56 -4.66
N PRO A 136 24.69 -2.40 -4.42
CA PRO A 136 25.38 -1.13 -4.12
C PRO A 136 26.10 -1.16 -2.77
N LEU A 137 25.79 -2.12 -1.90
CA LEU A 137 26.37 -2.30 -0.59
C LEU A 137 26.57 -3.79 -0.25
N ILE A 138 27.55 -4.05 0.62
CA ILE A 138 27.84 -5.37 1.18
C ILE A 138 28.00 -5.25 2.69
N ILE A 139 27.90 -6.37 3.40
CA ILE A 139 28.13 -6.42 4.85
C ILE A 139 29.52 -7.03 5.08
N ALA A 140 30.38 -6.32 5.81
CA ALA A 140 31.61 -6.86 6.38
C ALA A 140 31.33 -7.19 7.86
N GLN A 141 31.76 -8.36 8.32
CA GLN A 141 31.51 -8.87 9.65
C GLN A 141 32.75 -9.55 10.20
N GLU A 142 33.04 -9.39 11.49
CA GLU A 142 34.13 -10.11 12.13
C GLU A 142 33.94 -11.61 12.02
N PHE A 143 35.03 -12.33 11.88
CA PHE A 143 35.01 -13.79 11.79
C PHE A 143 35.10 -14.40 13.19
N LEU A 144 34.07 -15.14 13.59
CA LEU A 144 34.03 -15.92 14.85
C LEU A 144 34.24 -17.41 14.53
N PRO A 145 35.39 -17.99 14.84
CA PRO A 145 35.66 -19.43 14.62
C PRO A 145 34.91 -20.27 15.64
N THR A 146 34.19 -21.28 15.15
CA THR A 146 33.53 -22.33 15.97
C THR A 146 33.60 -23.64 15.21
N ASP A 147 33.53 -24.78 15.94
CA ASP A 147 33.51 -26.10 15.33
C ASP A 147 32.12 -26.48 14.80
N TYR A 148 31.09 -25.84 15.31
CA TYR A 148 29.70 -25.99 14.90
C TYR A 148 28.95 -24.65 15.13
N ASP A 149 27.82 -24.52 14.47
CA ASP A 149 26.81 -23.49 14.73
C ASP A 149 25.57 -24.14 15.32
N TRP A 150 24.94 -23.50 16.30
CA TRP A 150 23.63 -23.90 16.77
C TRP A 150 22.58 -23.44 15.74
N ARG A 151 21.70 -24.34 15.36
CA ARG A 151 20.41 -24.02 14.76
C ARG A 151 19.33 -24.30 15.79
N ILE A 152 18.74 -23.20 16.33
CA ILE A 152 17.60 -23.27 17.23
C ILE A 152 16.36 -22.94 16.45
N THR A 153 15.47 -23.91 16.28
CA THR A 153 14.21 -23.70 15.56
C THR A 153 13.11 -23.39 16.56
N VAL A 154 12.45 -22.24 16.31
CA VAL A 154 11.44 -21.66 17.18
C VAL A 154 10.10 -21.65 16.43
N LEU A 155 9.04 -22.10 17.08
CA LEU A 155 7.66 -22.02 16.61
C LEU A 155 6.80 -21.32 17.67
N ASP A 156 6.08 -20.27 17.32
CA ASP A 156 5.18 -19.56 18.23
C ASP A 156 5.88 -19.13 19.54
N GLY A 157 7.11 -18.64 19.42
CA GLY A 157 7.92 -18.19 20.55
C GLY A 157 8.39 -19.30 21.49
N ARG A 158 8.32 -20.58 21.08
CA ARG A 158 8.75 -21.76 21.84
C ARG A 158 9.80 -22.56 21.05
N LEU A 159 10.69 -23.20 21.76
CA LEU A 159 11.67 -24.11 21.15
C LEU A 159 10.96 -25.32 20.50
N LEU A 160 11.11 -25.46 19.19
CA LEU A 160 10.58 -26.58 18.43
C LEU A 160 11.58 -27.74 18.37
N PHE A 161 12.84 -27.46 18.01
CA PHE A 161 13.96 -28.39 18.07
C PHE A 161 15.31 -27.68 18.06
N ALA A 162 16.37 -28.36 18.36
CA ALA A 162 17.74 -27.83 18.36
C ALA A 162 18.70 -28.76 17.62
N CYS A 163 19.63 -28.19 16.84
CA CYS A 163 20.67 -28.93 16.13
C CYS A 163 22.03 -28.23 16.27
N ARG A 164 23.10 -29.00 16.23
CA ARG A 164 24.46 -28.53 15.96
C ARG A 164 24.81 -28.81 14.51
N TYR A 165 25.10 -27.77 13.76
CA TYR A 165 25.58 -27.89 12.40
C TYR A 165 27.08 -27.76 12.37
N HIS A 166 27.77 -28.90 12.28
CA HIS A 166 29.22 -28.96 12.26
C HIS A 166 29.79 -28.39 10.98
N MET A 167 30.98 -27.78 11.06
CA MET A 167 31.64 -27.26 9.88
C MET A 167 32.04 -28.40 8.93
N ALA A 168 31.98 -28.15 7.63
CA ALA A 168 32.43 -29.12 6.63
C ALA A 168 33.92 -29.39 6.83
N ARG A 169 34.32 -30.67 6.72
CA ARG A 169 35.69 -31.09 7.03
C ARG A 169 36.75 -30.26 6.30
N GLY A 170 37.58 -29.57 7.07
CA GLY A 170 38.63 -28.68 6.58
C GLY A 170 38.10 -27.32 6.02
N HIS A 171 36.87 -26.98 6.36
CA HIS A 171 36.27 -25.69 5.94
C HIS A 171 35.73 -24.93 7.15
N TRP A 172 35.55 -23.64 7.00
CA TRP A 172 35.05 -22.75 8.05
C TRP A 172 33.53 -22.51 7.99
N GLN A 173 32.87 -23.10 7.00
CA GLN A 173 31.40 -23.07 6.81
C GLN A 173 30.84 -24.49 6.91
N ILE A 174 29.54 -24.57 7.21
CA ILE A 174 28.75 -25.80 7.22
C ILE A 174 28.74 -26.49 5.85
N ARG A 175 28.83 -25.70 4.77
CA ARG A 175 28.85 -26.13 3.37
C ARG A 175 30.17 -25.73 2.71
N ALA A 176 30.76 -26.62 1.96
CA ALA A 176 31.96 -26.38 1.15
C ALA A 176 31.76 -26.92 -0.26
N GLU A 177 32.13 -26.13 -1.27
CA GLU A 177 32.27 -26.61 -2.66
C GLU A 177 33.65 -27.21 -2.88
N SER A 178 33.68 -28.40 -3.49
CA SER A 178 34.93 -28.98 -3.95
C SER A 178 35.32 -28.40 -5.32
N THR A 179 36.60 -28.43 -5.64
CA THR A 179 37.15 -28.06 -6.97
C THR A 179 36.51 -28.85 -8.14
N ALA A 180 35.84 -29.96 -7.85
CA ALA A 180 35.11 -30.79 -8.82
C ALA A 180 33.58 -30.50 -8.85
N GLY A 181 33.10 -29.39 -8.24
CA GLY A 181 31.67 -29.00 -8.25
C GLY A 181 30.78 -29.85 -7.35
N LYS A 182 31.33 -30.75 -6.52
CA LYS A 182 30.58 -31.53 -5.53
C LYS A 182 30.51 -30.80 -4.20
N GLU A 183 29.29 -30.59 -3.75
CA GLU A 183 29.02 -30.01 -2.44
C GLU A 183 29.33 -31.02 -1.33
N ARG A 184 29.95 -30.55 -0.25
CA ARG A 184 30.15 -31.27 0.99
C ARG A 184 29.53 -30.51 2.13
N TYR A 185 28.76 -31.22 2.94
CA TYR A 185 28.10 -30.65 4.12
C TYR A 185 28.76 -31.19 5.38
N GLY A 186 28.79 -30.42 6.42
CA GLY A 186 29.12 -30.86 7.76
C GLY A 186 28.02 -31.79 8.30
N ARG A 187 28.34 -32.51 9.39
CA ARG A 187 27.39 -33.39 10.08
C ARG A 187 26.33 -32.51 10.79
N VAL A 188 25.07 -32.89 10.68
CA VAL A 188 23.99 -32.37 11.53
C VAL A 188 23.83 -33.29 12.73
N GLU A 189 23.80 -32.74 13.92
CA GLU A 189 23.61 -33.44 15.18
C GLU A 189 22.35 -32.86 15.84
N ALA A 190 21.27 -33.65 15.84
CA ALA A 190 20.06 -33.27 16.54
C ALA A 190 20.29 -33.38 18.06
N VAL A 191 19.88 -32.36 18.79
CA VAL A 191 20.02 -32.28 20.26
C VAL A 191 18.64 -32.29 20.89
N PRO A 192 18.36 -33.18 21.86
CA PRO A 192 17.07 -33.17 22.55
C PRO A 192 16.77 -31.79 23.16
N ARG A 193 15.52 -31.33 23.07
CA ARG A 193 15.11 -30.01 23.54
C ARG A 193 15.58 -29.70 24.96
N ASP A 194 15.45 -30.67 25.87
CA ASP A 194 15.82 -30.50 27.26
C ASP A 194 17.34 -30.47 27.50
N SER A 195 18.14 -30.83 26.49
CA SER A 195 19.60 -30.85 26.53
C SER A 195 20.26 -29.65 25.87
N ALA A 196 19.49 -28.81 25.19
CA ALA A 196 20.00 -27.59 24.58
C ALA A 196 20.39 -26.55 25.66
N PRO A 197 21.56 -25.88 25.55
CA PRO A 197 22.00 -24.92 26.56
C PRO A 197 20.98 -23.75 26.70
N ARG A 198 20.58 -23.51 27.95
CA ARG A 198 19.54 -22.52 28.28
C ARG A 198 19.86 -21.13 27.72
N ALA A 199 21.12 -20.68 27.84
CA ALA A 199 21.54 -19.36 27.33
C ALA A 199 21.39 -19.24 25.81
N VAL A 200 21.67 -20.31 25.06
CA VAL A 200 21.52 -20.39 23.59
C VAL A 200 20.05 -20.33 23.21
N VAL A 201 19.23 -21.12 23.91
CA VAL A 201 17.77 -21.15 23.68
C VAL A 201 17.12 -19.78 24.00
N GLU A 202 17.42 -19.19 25.16
CA GLU A 202 16.85 -17.87 25.53
C GLU A 202 17.24 -16.78 24.55
N MET A 203 18.50 -16.77 24.06
CA MET A 203 18.94 -15.82 23.04
C MET A 203 18.18 -16.02 21.72
N ALA A 204 18.01 -17.26 21.27
CA ALA A 204 17.26 -17.60 20.08
C ALA A 204 15.79 -17.18 20.18
N LEU A 205 15.13 -17.47 21.30
CA LEU A 205 13.74 -17.06 21.56
C LEU A 205 13.58 -15.54 21.56
N LYS A 206 14.55 -14.82 22.14
CA LYS A 206 14.55 -13.35 22.14
C LYS A 206 14.67 -12.80 20.71
N ALA A 207 15.58 -13.36 19.89
CA ALA A 207 15.76 -12.93 18.50
C ALA A 207 14.52 -13.27 17.65
N ALA A 208 13.97 -14.48 17.76
CA ALA A 208 12.79 -14.92 17.01
C ALA A 208 11.55 -14.05 17.29
N ARG A 209 11.31 -13.63 18.54
CA ARG A 209 10.19 -12.74 18.92
C ARG A 209 10.22 -11.38 18.22
N LEU A 210 11.40 -10.91 17.83
CA LEU A 210 11.55 -9.65 17.07
C LEU A 210 11.13 -9.81 15.61
N ILE A 211 11.13 -11.06 15.12
CA ILE A 211 10.64 -11.37 13.78
C ILE A 211 9.12 -11.56 13.80
N GLY A 212 8.60 -12.39 14.68
CA GLY A 212 7.17 -12.67 14.77
C GLY A 212 6.87 -13.91 15.62
N ASP A 213 5.73 -14.53 15.37
CA ASP A 213 5.22 -15.71 16.04
C ASP A 213 5.12 -16.95 15.13
N GLY A 214 5.82 -16.92 13.98
CA GLY A 214 5.91 -17.98 12.99
C GLY A 214 6.93 -19.08 13.34
N LEU A 215 7.50 -19.67 12.28
CA LEU A 215 8.54 -20.72 12.36
C LEU A 215 9.90 -20.13 11.94
N TYR A 216 10.85 -20.05 12.85
CA TYR A 216 12.15 -19.42 12.59
C TYR A 216 13.31 -20.32 12.97
N GLY A 217 14.34 -20.35 12.13
CA GLY A 217 15.63 -20.97 12.42
C GLY A 217 16.64 -19.90 12.81
N VAL A 218 17.05 -19.86 14.07
CA VAL A 218 18.06 -18.94 14.57
C VAL A 218 19.42 -19.64 14.56
N ASP A 219 20.37 -19.05 13.83
CA ASP A 219 21.76 -19.50 13.80
C ASP A 219 22.58 -18.74 14.84
N LEU A 220 23.23 -19.48 15.75
CA LEU A 220 24.05 -18.89 16.82
C LEU A 220 25.41 -19.53 16.85
N LYS A 221 26.40 -18.74 17.26
CA LYS A 221 27.70 -19.21 17.68
C LYS A 221 27.85 -19.10 19.19
N GLU A 222 28.46 -20.10 19.80
CA GLU A 222 28.77 -20.08 21.21
C GLU A 222 30.22 -19.58 21.40
N THR A 223 30.37 -18.44 22.07
CA THR A 223 31.68 -17.82 22.32
C THR A 223 31.99 -17.83 23.82
N ALA A 224 33.23 -17.46 24.20
CA ALA A 224 33.62 -17.36 25.61
C ALA A 224 32.76 -16.32 26.38
N ASP A 225 32.23 -15.33 25.69
CA ASP A 225 31.39 -14.25 26.26
C ASP A 225 29.88 -14.57 26.20
N GLY A 226 29.52 -15.75 25.69
CA GLY A 226 28.15 -16.21 25.57
C GLY A 226 27.69 -16.42 24.11
N PRO A 227 26.39 -16.76 23.89
CA PRO A 227 25.86 -16.99 22.55
C PRO A 227 25.68 -15.69 21.76
N VAL A 228 25.99 -15.74 20.46
CA VAL A 228 25.92 -14.62 19.51
C VAL A 228 25.08 -15.05 18.33
N VAL A 229 24.08 -14.26 17.96
CA VAL A 229 23.20 -14.52 16.81
C VAL A 229 23.91 -14.14 15.52
N ILE A 230 23.94 -15.07 14.56
CA ILE A 230 24.53 -14.89 13.24
C ILE A 230 23.47 -14.50 12.22
N GLU A 231 22.30 -15.18 12.26
CA GLU A 231 21.21 -15.01 11.32
C GLU A 231 19.91 -15.55 11.91
N VAL A 232 18.77 -14.99 11.48
CA VAL A 232 17.44 -15.57 11.69
C VAL A 232 16.85 -15.86 10.33
N ASN A 233 16.42 -17.09 10.11
CA ASN A 233 15.87 -17.56 8.85
C ASN A 233 14.36 -17.79 9.02
N ASP A 234 13.54 -17.24 8.14
CA ASP A 234 12.22 -17.75 7.85
C ASP A 234 12.34 -19.07 7.08
N ASN A 235 11.34 -19.87 7.06
CA ASN A 235 11.33 -21.15 6.36
C ASN A 235 12.57 -22.05 6.63
N PRO A 236 12.94 -22.32 7.89
CA PRO A 236 14.10 -23.16 8.23
C PRO A 236 13.92 -24.60 7.73
N ASN A 237 15.04 -25.31 7.52
CA ASN A 237 15.01 -26.73 7.20
C ASN A 237 14.25 -27.53 8.27
N LEU A 238 13.60 -28.58 7.82
CA LEU A 238 12.91 -29.57 8.64
C LEU A 238 13.07 -30.93 7.94
N ASP A 239 14.30 -31.42 7.94
CA ASP A 239 14.68 -32.61 7.17
C ASP A 239 14.54 -33.86 8.03
N VAL A 240 13.73 -34.82 7.53
CA VAL A 240 13.44 -36.10 8.22
C VAL A 240 14.71 -36.94 8.36
N GLY A 241 14.96 -37.37 9.58
CA GLY A 241 16.12 -38.21 9.94
C GLY A 241 17.39 -37.39 10.21
N TYR A 242 17.34 -36.09 10.10
CA TYR A 242 18.40 -35.14 10.43
C TYR A 242 17.96 -34.18 11.54
N ASP A 243 17.13 -33.22 11.21
CA ASP A 243 16.70 -32.19 12.16
C ASP A 243 15.74 -32.75 13.21
N ASP A 244 14.93 -33.74 12.85
CA ASP A 244 13.97 -34.41 13.74
C ASP A 244 14.52 -35.64 14.48
N ALA A 245 15.80 -35.97 14.31
CA ALA A 245 16.34 -37.23 14.82
C ALA A 245 16.29 -37.38 16.36
N ALA A 246 16.27 -36.27 17.12
CA ALA A 246 16.20 -36.28 18.58
C ALA A 246 14.78 -36.32 19.13
N ASP A 247 13.90 -35.47 18.61
CA ASP A 247 12.55 -35.27 19.15
C ASP A 247 11.45 -35.95 18.29
N GLY A 248 11.78 -36.39 17.08
CA GLY A 248 10.96 -37.23 16.23
C GLY A 248 9.58 -36.70 15.91
N ALA A 249 8.57 -37.52 16.18
CA ALA A 249 7.17 -37.17 15.84
C ALA A 249 6.61 -35.96 16.62
N ALA A 250 7.19 -35.62 17.77
CA ALA A 250 6.71 -34.50 18.58
C ALA A 250 6.82 -33.18 17.86
N ILE A 251 7.86 -32.96 17.04
CA ILE A 251 8.05 -31.76 16.24
C ILE A 251 6.86 -31.51 15.29
N TYR A 252 6.45 -32.57 14.60
CA TYR A 252 5.34 -32.50 13.65
C TYR A 252 3.98 -32.38 14.33
N GLN A 253 3.85 -32.95 15.54
CA GLN A 253 2.66 -32.80 16.36
C GLN A 253 2.51 -31.33 16.79
N ASP A 254 3.56 -30.74 17.35
CA ASP A 254 3.56 -29.31 17.74
C ASP A 254 3.23 -28.38 16.57
N LEU A 255 3.77 -28.68 15.37
CA LEU A 255 3.50 -27.91 14.17
C LEU A 255 2.02 -27.99 13.75
N VAL A 256 1.41 -29.18 13.78
CA VAL A 256 -0.01 -29.36 13.44
C VAL A 256 -0.89 -28.72 14.51
N GLU A 257 -0.57 -28.89 15.81
CA GLU A 257 -1.28 -28.24 16.92
C GLU A 257 -1.24 -26.72 16.83
N PHE A 258 -0.12 -26.15 16.40
CA PHE A 258 0.00 -24.73 16.15
C PHE A 258 -1.02 -24.25 15.12
N PHE A 259 -1.11 -24.91 13.97
CA PHE A 259 -2.09 -24.52 12.94
C PHE A 259 -3.54 -24.73 13.40
N VAL A 260 -3.85 -25.87 14.03
CA VAL A 260 -5.20 -26.14 14.57
C VAL A 260 -5.61 -25.03 15.55
N ARG A 261 -4.74 -24.71 16.51
CA ARG A 261 -5.00 -23.64 17.47
C ARG A 261 -5.24 -22.29 16.77
N ARG A 262 -4.43 -21.93 15.75
CA ARG A 262 -4.57 -20.67 15.00
C ARG A 262 -5.87 -20.64 14.19
N ILE A 263 -6.29 -21.76 13.63
CA ILE A 263 -7.58 -21.88 12.91
C ILE A 263 -8.74 -21.74 13.91
N GLU A 264 -8.70 -22.40 15.06
CA GLU A 264 -9.74 -22.38 16.08
C GLU A 264 -9.87 -21.01 16.77
N GLN A 265 -8.77 -20.33 17.00
CA GLN A 265 -8.75 -18.99 17.59
C GLN A 265 -9.32 -17.93 16.62
N GLY A 266 -9.37 -18.25 15.32
CA GLY A 266 -9.71 -17.25 14.30
C GLY A 266 -8.66 -16.12 14.26
N PRO A 267 -8.88 -15.06 13.50
CA PRO A 267 -8.04 -13.88 13.60
C PRO A 267 -8.14 -13.35 15.04
N VAL A 268 -6.99 -13.24 15.72
CA VAL A 268 -6.88 -12.79 17.11
C VAL A 268 -7.48 -11.39 17.23
N VAL A 269 -8.70 -11.32 17.74
CA VAL A 269 -9.24 -10.12 18.32
C VAL A 269 -8.85 -10.21 19.80
N GLU A 270 -7.77 -9.54 20.19
CA GLU A 270 -7.47 -9.35 21.61
C GLU A 270 -8.66 -8.57 22.23
N GLU A 271 -9.52 -9.27 22.94
CA GLU A 271 -10.41 -8.64 23.90
C GLU A 271 -9.55 -8.17 25.08
N ALA A 272 -9.27 -6.87 25.11
CA ALA A 272 -8.69 -6.26 26.30
C ALA A 272 -9.66 -6.39 27.49
N PRO A 273 -9.16 -6.70 28.70
CA PRO A 273 -10.00 -6.77 29.88
C PRO A 273 -10.66 -5.40 30.14
N VAL A 274 -11.95 -5.45 30.45
CA VAL A 274 -12.71 -4.27 30.87
C VAL A 274 -12.19 -3.87 32.26
N GLU A 275 -11.30 -2.89 32.30
CA GLU A 275 -10.95 -2.18 33.53
C GLU A 275 -11.70 -0.85 33.60
N ASP A 276 -12.04 -0.48 34.81
CA ASP A 276 -12.85 0.65 35.25
C ASP A 276 -12.49 1.99 34.57
N ALA A 277 -13.50 2.83 34.33
CA ALA A 277 -13.43 4.08 33.59
C ALA A 277 -12.59 5.16 34.27
N GLY A 278 -11.27 5.06 34.09
CA GLY A 278 -10.32 6.18 34.18
C GLY A 278 -10.26 6.91 32.82
N GLU A 279 -9.93 8.19 32.81
CA GLU A 279 -9.78 8.98 31.57
C GLU A 279 -8.83 8.29 30.58
N VAL A 280 -9.40 7.70 29.53
CA VAL A 280 -8.64 7.04 28.46
C VAL A 280 -7.82 8.09 27.72
N SER A 281 -6.50 7.91 27.65
CA SER A 281 -5.60 8.86 26.99
C SER A 281 -5.97 9.06 25.52
N LEU A 282 -5.67 10.23 24.96
CA LEU A 282 -5.95 10.56 23.56
C LEU A 282 -5.34 9.52 22.59
N LEU A 283 -4.13 9.03 22.89
CA LEU A 283 -3.44 8.01 22.10
C LEU A 283 -4.12 6.65 22.17
N GLU A 284 -4.61 6.24 23.33
CA GLU A 284 -5.38 5.00 23.46
C GLU A 284 -6.68 5.06 22.70
N ARG A 285 -7.38 6.20 22.70
CA ARG A 285 -8.58 6.41 21.87
C ARG A 285 -8.26 6.35 20.38
N ALA A 286 -7.14 6.97 19.97
CA ALA A 286 -6.71 6.99 18.56
C ALA A 286 -6.34 5.61 18.03
N ARG A 287 -5.83 4.71 18.89
CA ARG A 287 -5.41 3.34 18.55
C ARG A 287 -6.54 2.31 18.58
N LYS A 288 -7.68 2.61 19.19
CA LYS A 288 -8.79 1.65 19.25
C LYS A 288 -9.33 1.32 17.85
N PRO A 289 -9.63 0.04 17.55
CA PRO A 289 -10.26 -0.32 16.28
C PRO A 289 -11.58 0.43 16.07
N ILE A 290 -11.79 0.91 14.85
CA ILE A 290 -13.06 1.50 14.41
C ILE A 290 -14.01 0.36 14.06
N PRO A 291 -15.23 0.27 14.63
CA PRO A 291 -16.13 -0.84 14.37
C PRO A 291 -16.58 -0.89 12.90
N VAL A 292 -16.52 -2.06 12.30
CA VAL A 292 -17.08 -2.33 10.98
C VAL A 292 -18.60 -2.25 11.06
N GLY A 293 -19.25 -1.47 10.20
CA GLY A 293 -20.70 -1.39 10.11
C GLY A 293 -21.34 -2.76 9.87
N ARG A 294 -22.63 -2.93 10.23
CA ARG A 294 -23.36 -4.20 10.11
C ARG A 294 -23.33 -4.74 8.67
N GLY A 295 -22.43 -5.65 8.36
CA GLY A 295 -22.44 -6.32 7.06
C GLY A 295 -21.14 -6.75 6.45
N GLY A 296 -20.38 -7.63 7.06
CA GLY A 296 -19.34 -8.31 6.32
C GLY A 296 -18.24 -8.95 7.14
N ARG A 297 -18.47 -10.13 7.67
CA ARG A 297 -17.35 -11.03 8.03
C ARG A 297 -16.70 -11.51 6.74
N GLY A 298 -15.36 -11.37 6.67
CA GLY A 298 -14.55 -11.69 5.52
C GLY A 298 -14.68 -13.13 5.03
N GLY A 299 -14.82 -13.26 3.75
CA GLY A 299 -14.68 -14.41 2.89
C GLY A 299 -14.65 -13.83 1.48
N GLU A 300 -13.96 -14.45 0.53
CA GLU A 300 -14.00 -14.03 -0.88
C GLU A 300 -15.44 -14.02 -1.40
N ARG A 301 -16.12 -12.90 -1.22
CA ARG A 301 -17.45 -12.73 -1.78
C ARG A 301 -17.30 -12.16 -3.17
N HIS A 302 -17.72 -12.92 -4.16
CA HIS A 302 -17.99 -12.39 -5.49
C HIS A 302 -19.16 -11.40 -5.39
N TYR A 303 -18.84 -10.14 -5.17
CA TYR A 303 -19.86 -9.12 -5.12
C TYR A 303 -20.45 -8.88 -6.50
N LYS A 304 -21.78 -8.71 -6.55
CA LYS A 304 -22.43 -8.20 -7.75
C LYS A 304 -21.99 -6.75 -7.98
N PRO A 305 -21.96 -6.27 -9.24
CA PRO A 305 -21.71 -4.86 -9.54
C PRO A 305 -22.55 -3.94 -8.66
N PHE A 306 -21.95 -2.88 -8.15
CA PHE A 306 -22.59 -1.86 -7.31
C PHE A 306 -23.17 -2.35 -5.96
N ALA A 307 -22.98 -3.62 -5.59
CA ALA A 307 -23.50 -4.16 -4.32
C ALA A 307 -22.77 -3.60 -3.09
N VAL A 308 -21.51 -3.30 -3.26
CA VAL A 308 -20.61 -2.70 -2.27
C VAL A 308 -19.74 -1.63 -2.93
N ALA A 309 -19.03 -0.84 -2.13
CA ALA A 309 -18.03 0.13 -2.59
C ALA A 309 -16.87 0.21 -1.60
N GLY A 310 -15.66 0.50 -2.09
CA GLY A 310 -14.51 0.91 -1.30
C GLY A 310 -14.19 2.37 -1.61
N MET A 311 -13.68 3.11 -0.64
CA MET A 311 -13.21 4.48 -0.81
C MET A 311 -11.80 4.65 -0.27
N GLU A 312 -11.05 5.53 -0.93
CA GLU A 312 -9.70 5.95 -0.58
C GLU A 312 -9.68 7.49 -0.70
N LEU A 313 -9.13 8.19 0.32
CA LEU A 313 -9.04 9.67 0.35
C LEU A 313 -7.62 10.06 0.73
N GLU A 314 -7.06 11.04 0.03
CA GLU A 314 -5.69 11.50 0.20
C GLU A 314 -5.66 12.90 0.85
N TYR A 315 -4.74 13.10 1.81
CA TYR A 315 -4.58 14.39 2.50
C TYR A 315 -3.10 14.67 2.79
N PRO A 316 -2.62 15.91 2.59
CA PRO A 316 -1.32 16.35 3.04
C PRO A 316 -1.36 16.77 4.53
N THR A 317 -0.20 16.67 5.19
CA THR A 317 0.03 17.21 6.52
C THR A 317 0.64 18.61 6.44
N VAL A 318 0.10 19.55 7.25
CA VAL A 318 0.54 20.95 7.28
C VAL A 318 0.80 21.41 8.72
N ASP A 319 1.70 22.39 8.87
CA ASP A 319 1.94 23.07 10.14
C ASP A 319 0.86 24.12 10.47
N ARG A 320 1.06 24.91 11.52
CA ARG A 320 0.12 25.97 11.97
C ARG A 320 0.00 27.11 10.94
N ASP A 321 1.08 27.34 10.17
CA ASP A 321 1.14 28.36 9.13
C ASP A 321 0.70 27.80 7.77
N LEU A 322 0.13 26.60 7.74
CA LEU A 322 -0.32 25.85 6.59
C LEU A 322 0.81 25.49 5.61
N ASN A 323 2.07 25.46 6.02
CA ASN A 323 3.14 24.93 5.20
C ASN A 323 3.11 23.39 5.23
N VAL A 324 3.40 22.76 4.11
CA VAL A 324 3.50 21.31 4.01
C VAL A 324 4.66 20.79 4.89
N VAL A 325 4.40 19.76 5.68
CA VAL A 325 5.36 19.11 6.57
C VAL A 325 5.31 17.59 6.44
N SER A 326 6.46 16.91 6.43
CA SER A 326 6.56 15.46 6.28
C SER A 326 6.31 14.74 7.60
N LEU A 327 5.07 14.60 8.01
CA LEU A 327 4.67 14.02 9.29
C LEU A 327 3.92 12.69 9.19
N VAL A 328 3.72 12.15 7.99
CA VAL A 328 2.98 10.89 7.82
C VAL A 328 3.69 9.73 8.53
N GLU A 329 4.99 9.54 8.31
CA GLU A 329 5.75 8.48 8.98
C GLU A 329 5.82 8.66 10.51
N PRO A 330 6.15 9.84 11.05
CA PRO A 330 6.07 10.08 12.48
C PRO A 330 4.70 9.80 13.09
N ALA A 331 3.61 10.23 12.44
CA ALA A 331 2.25 10.00 12.91
C ALA A 331 1.86 8.51 12.87
N PHE A 332 2.26 7.79 11.81
CA PHE A 332 2.06 6.34 11.72
C PHE A 332 2.82 5.60 12.83
N ARG A 333 4.04 6.04 13.14
CA ARG A 333 4.83 5.49 14.25
C ARG A 333 4.13 5.70 15.60
N VAL A 334 3.55 6.87 15.83
CA VAL A 334 2.77 7.15 17.04
C VAL A 334 1.54 6.24 17.10
N LEU A 335 0.78 6.13 16.02
CA LEU A 335 -0.44 5.31 15.97
C LEU A 335 -0.16 3.80 16.11
N ALA A 336 0.83 3.29 15.40
CA ALA A 336 1.14 1.85 15.39
C ALA A 336 2.08 1.42 16.53
N GLY A 337 2.69 2.37 17.26
CA GLY A 337 3.74 2.07 18.23
C GLY A 337 5.07 1.63 17.61
N ARG A 338 5.19 1.65 16.28
CA ARG A 338 6.37 1.23 15.51
C ARG A 338 6.43 1.96 14.16
N GLY A 339 7.59 2.00 13.53
CA GLY A 339 7.72 2.50 12.16
C GLY A 339 7.02 1.56 11.16
N THR A 340 6.08 2.09 10.41
CA THR A 340 5.29 1.34 9.42
C THR A 340 4.91 2.23 8.24
N SER A 341 4.52 1.62 7.13
CA SER A 341 3.94 2.28 5.96
C SER A 341 2.41 2.18 5.92
N ASP A 342 1.84 1.34 6.79
CA ASP A 342 0.40 1.11 6.89
C ASP A 342 0.00 1.03 8.36
N VAL A 343 -1.17 1.59 8.68
CA VAL A 343 -1.80 1.49 10.00
C VAL A 343 -3.20 0.94 9.82
N ASP A 344 -3.52 -0.16 10.48
CA ASP A 344 -4.86 -0.77 10.49
C ASP A 344 -5.62 -0.35 11.76
N LEU A 345 -6.78 0.28 11.59
CA LEU A 345 -7.71 0.61 12.66
C LEU A 345 -9.04 -0.16 12.52
N GLY A 346 -9.02 -1.36 11.97
CA GLY A 346 -10.18 -2.23 11.80
C GLY A 346 -11.02 -1.86 10.58
N ALA A 347 -11.99 -0.94 10.69
CA ALA A 347 -12.84 -0.55 9.56
C ALA A 347 -12.12 0.31 8.52
N VAL A 348 -11.12 1.05 8.94
CA VAL A 348 -10.28 1.90 8.06
C VAL A 348 -8.80 1.58 8.23
N GLY A 349 -8.02 1.83 7.19
CA GLY A 349 -6.57 1.76 7.22
C GLY A 349 -5.96 3.06 6.68
N PHE A 350 -4.75 3.36 7.12
CA PHE A 350 -3.93 4.41 6.56
C PHE A 350 -2.76 3.81 5.81
N SER A 351 -2.38 4.39 4.70
CA SER A 351 -1.18 4.04 3.94
C SER A 351 -0.46 5.28 3.44
N ASN A 352 0.82 5.11 3.15
CA ASN A 352 1.62 6.17 2.56
C ASN A 352 1.30 6.36 1.08
N GLU A 353 1.58 7.56 0.59
CA GLU A 353 1.63 7.91 -0.81
C GLU A 353 3.07 8.10 -1.31
N ILE A 354 3.25 8.45 -2.60
CA ILE A 354 4.56 8.73 -3.20
C ILE A 354 5.26 9.90 -2.50
N ALA A 355 4.51 10.92 -2.12
CA ALA A 355 4.99 12.07 -1.35
C ALA A 355 4.94 11.75 0.16
N ASP A 356 6.04 12.00 0.89
CA ASP A 356 6.17 11.65 2.32
C ASP A 356 5.32 12.52 3.26
N HIS A 357 4.67 13.53 2.73
CA HIS A 357 3.74 14.41 3.44
C HIS A 357 2.27 14.12 3.14
N VAL A 358 1.98 13.18 2.23
CA VAL A 358 0.62 12.76 1.88
C VAL A 358 0.36 11.35 2.37
N PHE A 359 -0.78 11.12 2.99
CA PHE A 359 -1.25 9.79 3.34
C PHE A 359 -2.62 9.53 2.72
N GLU A 360 -2.95 8.28 2.55
CA GLU A 360 -4.24 7.79 2.12
C GLU A 360 -4.98 7.17 3.30
N ILE A 361 -6.24 7.53 3.51
CA ILE A 361 -7.17 6.77 4.35
C ILE A 361 -8.13 5.98 3.47
N LYS A 362 -8.36 4.72 3.81
CA LYS A 362 -9.22 3.82 3.03
C LYS A 362 -10.11 2.94 3.89
N THR A 363 -11.24 2.53 3.32
CA THR A 363 -12.05 1.46 3.90
C THR A 363 -11.31 0.13 3.76
N GLN A 364 -11.05 -0.57 4.88
CA GLN A 364 -10.35 -1.86 4.87
C GLN A 364 -11.15 -2.97 4.20
N GLN A 365 -12.47 -2.89 4.26
CA GLN A 365 -13.38 -3.81 3.58
C GLN A 365 -14.42 -3.02 2.78
N PRO A 366 -14.87 -3.54 1.62
CA PRO A 366 -15.94 -2.89 0.86
C PRO A 366 -17.22 -2.82 1.68
N VAL A 367 -17.84 -1.64 1.72
CA VAL A 367 -19.07 -1.37 2.46
C VAL A 367 -20.31 -1.50 1.57
N ARG A 368 -21.44 -1.86 2.15
CA ARG A 368 -22.71 -1.90 1.43
C ARG A 368 -23.30 -0.50 1.26
N SER A 369 -23.24 0.29 2.32
CA SER A 369 -23.70 1.67 2.34
C SER A 369 -22.52 2.64 2.40
N LEU A 370 -22.52 3.66 1.53
CA LEU A 370 -21.52 4.73 1.58
C LEU A 370 -21.73 5.64 2.79
N ALA A 371 -22.91 5.66 3.41
CA ALA A 371 -23.11 6.31 4.71
C ALA A 371 -22.30 5.65 5.84
N ASP A 372 -22.10 4.32 5.77
CA ASP A 372 -21.17 3.65 6.69
C ASP A 372 -19.71 4.04 6.39
N ALA A 373 -19.34 4.21 5.12
CA ALA A 373 -18.01 4.71 4.73
C ALA A 373 -17.78 6.13 5.27
N GLU A 374 -18.75 7.05 5.14
CA GLU A 374 -18.65 8.39 5.71
C GLU A 374 -18.30 8.35 7.19
N ARG A 375 -19.12 7.63 7.97
CA ARG A 375 -18.93 7.55 9.42
C ARG A 375 -17.54 7.01 9.80
N MET A 376 -17.11 5.93 9.15
CA MET A 376 -15.83 5.28 9.47
C MET A 376 -14.62 6.12 9.02
N LEU A 377 -14.66 6.70 7.83
CA LEU A 377 -13.58 7.54 7.31
C LEU A 377 -13.49 8.85 8.10
N ALA A 378 -14.62 9.50 8.40
CA ALA A 378 -14.64 10.71 9.22
C ALA A 378 -14.07 10.46 10.62
N GLU A 379 -14.44 9.35 11.27
CA GLU A 379 -13.86 8.95 12.55
C GLU A 379 -12.34 8.71 12.44
N GLY A 380 -11.88 8.07 11.36
CA GLY A 380 -10.45 7.86 11.08
C GLY A 380 -9.70 9.18 10.93
N ILE A 381 -10.24 10.11 10.15
CA ILE A 381 -9.67 11.47 9.95
C ILE A 381 -9.60 12.22 11.27
N GLN A 382 -10.66 12.22 12.06
CA GLN A 382 -10.67 12.89 13.38
C GLN A 382 -9.60 12.33 14.32
N ARG A 383 -9.43 11.02 14.37
CA ARG A 383 -8.39 10.36 15.19
C ARG A 383 -6.99 10.69 14.72
N PHE A 384 -6.73 10.65 13.41
CA PHE A 384 -5.44 11.00 12.84
C PHE A 384 -5.10 12.47 13.09
N SER A 385 -6.06 13.36 12.86
CA SER A 385 -5.93 14.81 13.14
C SER A 385 -5.66 15.10 14.59
N ALA A 386 -6.30 14.38 15.52
CA ALA A 386 -6.06 14.54 16.95
C ALA A 386 -4.59 14.18 17.32
N VAL A 387 -4.05 13.12 16.73
CA VAL A 387 -2.63 12.74 16.89
C VAL A 387 -1.70 13.79 16.29
N LEU A 388 -1.98 14.26 15.07
CA LEU A 388 -1.18 15.32 14.44
C LEU A 388 -1.15 16.58 15.29
N HIS A 389 -2.31 16.99 15.82
CA HIS A 389 -2.41 18.19 16.63
C HIS A 389 -1.67 18.04 17.98
N ALA A 390 -1.90 16.93 18.69
CA ALA A 390 -1.35 16.73 20.03
C ALA A 390 0.16 16.50 20.02
N GLU A 391 0.67 15.70 19.08
CA GLU A 391 2.07 15.29 19.06
C GLU A 391 2.97 16.25 18.27
N PHE A 392 2.40 16.93 17.24
CA PHE A 392 3.21 17.69 16.29
C PHE A 392 2.73 19.14 16.09
N GLY A 393 1.58 19.54 16.67
CA GLY A 393 0.98 20.84 16.44
C GLY A 393 0.55 21.06 14.98
N ALA A 394 0.34 19.98 14.23
CA ALA A 394 0.05 19.96 12.81
C ALA A 394 -1.42 19.64 12.51
N ARG A 395 -1.84 19.79 11.26
CA ARG A 395 -3.21 19.59 10.79
C ARG A 395 -3.21 18.80 9.47
N LEU A 396 -4.38 18.30 9.08
CA LEU A 396 -4.66 17.83 7.73
C LEU A 396 -5.27 18.98 6.91
N MET A 397 -4.94 19.04 5.63
CA MET A 397 -5.51 20.02 4.71
C MET A 397 -6.36 19.31 3.65
N PRO A 398 -7.62 19.72 3.42
CA PRO A 398 -8.45 19.21 2.35
C PRO A 398 -8.10 19.87 1.02
N THR A 399 -8.83 19.50 -0.04
CA THR A 399 -8.75 19.94 -1.44
C THR A 399 -7.78 19.14 -2.30
N GLY A 400 -8.03 19.13 -3.62
CA GLY A 400 -7.26 18.35 -4.58
C GLY A 400 -5.80 18.79 -4.77
N MET A 401 -5.46 20.02 -4.36
CA MET A 401 -4.09 20.57 -4.38
C MET A 401 -3.88 21.55 -3.22
N HIS A 402 -2.65 21.58 -2.71
CA HIS A 402 -2.22 22.61 -1.76
C HIS A 402 -1.94 23.93 -2.51
N PRO A 403 -2.49 25.08 -2.05
CA PRO A 403 -2.51 26.33 -2.82
C PRO A 403 -1.14 27.01 -3.03
N TRP A 404 -0.14 26.78 -2.17
CA TRP A 404 1.19 27.45 -2.25
C TRP A 404 2.37 26.51 -1.95
N PHE A 405 2.17 25.20 -2.06
CA PHE A 405 3.26 24.27 -1.89
C PHE A 405 4.22 24.27 -3.09
N ASP A 406 5.51 24.43 -2.84
CA ASP A 406 6.55 24.25 -3.85
C ASP A 406 6.92 22.75 -3.96
N PRO A 407 6.50 22.06 -5.03
CA PRO A 407 6.71 20.61 -5.16
C PRO A 407 8.19 20.20 -5.25
N ARG A 408 9.11 21.14 -5.56
CA ARG A 408 10.55 20.90 -5.55
C ARG A 408 11.10 20.62 -4.15
N LYS A 409 10.40 21.07 -3.10
CA LYS A 409 10.69 20.81 -1.69
C LYS A 409 10.13 19.47 -1.22
N GLY A 410 9.23 18.84 -1.99
CA GLY A 410 8.65 17.54 -1.70
C GLY A 410 9.69 16.43 -1.65
N ARG A 411 9.46 15.45 -0.80
CA ARG A 411 10.32 14.28 -0.64
C ARG A 411 9.53 13.01 -0.94
N LEU A 412 10.22 12.05 -1.55
CA LEU A 412 9.65 10.72 -1.77
C LEU A 412 9.57 9.94 -0.48
N TRP A 413 8.54 9.13 -0.34
CA TRP A 413 8.46 8.12 0.70
C TRP A 413 9.60 7.10 0.59
N THR A 414 10.26 6.75 1.70
CA THR A 414 11.52 5.99 1.70
C THR A 414 11.46 4.63 2.37
N ARG A 415 10.35 4.25 3.04
CA ARG A 415 10.27 2.98 3.79
C ARG A 415 9.87 1.79 2.92
N SER A 416 8.68 1.84 2.33
CA SER A 416 8.16 0.78 1.44
C SER A 416 7.97 1.34 0.04
N GLY A 417 7.91 0.47 -0.96
CA GLY A 417 7.70 0.91 -2.35
C GLY A 417 8.84 1.73 -2.95
N LEU A 418 9.98 1.90 -2.26
CA LEU A 418 11.08 2.76 -2.69
C LEU A 418 11.52 2.49 -4.14
N ARG A 419 11.58 1.22 -4.54
CA ARG A 419 11.93 0.85 -5.92
C ARG A 419 10.89 1.31 -6.93
N ILE A 420 9.60 1.31 -6.56
CA ILE A 420 8.51 1.84 -7.39
C ILE A 420 8.67 3.35 -7.52
N TYR A 421 8.77 4.06 -6.41
CA TYR A 421 8.86 5.52 -6.37
C TYR A 421 10.13 6.08 -7.02
N THR A 422 11.27 5.42 -6.82
CA THR A 422 12.52 5.80 -7.52
C THR A 422 12.46 5.50 -9.02
N THR A 423 11.72 4.47 -9.46
CA THR A 423 11.48 4.23 -10.88
C THR A 423 10.60 5.33 -11.46
N TYR A 424 9.52 5.74 -10.78
CA TYR A 424 8.71 6.89 -11.19
C TYR A 424 9.56 8.16 -11.27
N ALA A 425 10.38 8.45 -10.24
CA ALA A 425 11.25 9.64 -10.20
C ALA A 425 12.28 9.68 -11.33
N ARG A 426 12.69 8.54 -11.84
CA ARG A 426 13.61 8.44 -12.99
C ARG A 426 12.88 8.66 -14.32
N LEU A 427 11.65 8.20 -14.44
CA LEU A 427 10.88 8.27 -15.69
C LEU A 427 10.14 9.60 -15.84
N PHE A 428 9.67 10.16 -14.75
CA PHE A 428 8.92 11.39 -14.69
C PHE A 428 9.65 12.41 -13.82
N ASP A 429 9.42 13.69 -14.08
CA ASP A 429 9.78 14.72 -13.11
C ASP A 429 8.74 14.72 -11.99
N VAL A 430 8.99 13.91 -10.95
CA VAL A 430 8.04 13.77 -9.83
C VAL A 430 8.03 14.98 -8.90
N ARG A 431 9.01 15.92 -9.02
CA ARG A 431 9.05 17.15 -8.22
C ARG A 431 8.25 18.29 -8.84
N THR A 432 7.04 17.96 -9.26
CA THR A 432 6.08 18.86 -9.88
C THR A 432 4.72 18.70 -9.22
N HIS A 433 3.81 19.62 -9.48
CA HIS A 433 2.46 19.57 -8.91
C HIS A 433 1.73 18.28 -9.23
N GLY A 434 1.90 17.73 -10.44
CA GLY A 434 1.23 16.50 -10.85
C GLY A 434 1.62 15.21 -10.09
N TRP A 435 2.62 15.30 -9.17
CA TRP A 435 3.07 14.17 -8.36
C TRP A 435 3.15 14.49 -6.86
N MET A 436 3.69 15.68 -6.51
CA MET A 436 3.91 16.04 -5.11
C MET A 436 2.77 16.84 -4.50
N ASN A 437 1.86 17.35 -5.32
CA ASN A 437 0.79 18.25 -4.89
C ASN A 437 -0.57 17.84 -5.44
N VAL A 438 -0.89 16.56 -5.39
CA VAL A 438 -2.17 16.01 -5.86
C VAL A 438 -2.80 15.14 -4.79
N HIS A 439 -4.09 15.36 -4.53
CA HIS A 439 -4.87 14.64 -3.53
C HIS A 439 -6.22 14.25 -4.14
N ALA A 440 -6.46 12.95 -4.25
CA ALA A 440 -7.61 12.39 -4.92
C ALA A 440 -8.56 11.68 -3.95
N ALA A 441 -9.81 11.56 -4.36
CA ALA A 441 -10.76 10.62 -3.82
C ALA A 441 -10.98 9.49 -4.83
N HIS A 442 -10.77 8.24 -4.41
CA HIS A 442 -10.96 7.07 -5.26
C HIS A 442 -12.21 6.29 -4.85
N LEU A 443 -12.96 5.83 -5.85
CA LEU A 443 -14.13 4.97 -5.65
C LEU A 443 -13.91 3.62 -6.31
N ASN A 444 -13.90 2.55 -5.52
CA ASN A 444 -13.72 1.17 -5.96
C ASN A 444 -15.07 0.44 -6.02
N LEU A 445 -15.44 -0.09 -7.18
CA LEU A 445 -16.69 -0.81 -7.42
C LEU A 445 -16.41 -2.23 -7.94
N PRO A 446 -17.08 -3.30 -7.42
CA PRO A 446 -16.81 -4.67 -7.83
C PRO A 446 -17.16 -4.92 -9.29
N LEU A 447 -16.29 -5.64 -10.01
CA LEU A 447 -16.47 -5.93 -11.45
C LEU A 447 -17.66 -6.85 -11.76
N GLY A 448 -17.95 -7.82 -10.90
CA GLY A 448 -18.93 -8.86 -11.22
C GLY A 448 -18.46 -9.77 -12.34
N ARG A 449 -19.38 -10.12 -13.26
CA ARG A 449 -19.07 -10.87 -14.49
C ARG A 449 -18.44 -9.94 -15.54
N GLU A 450 -17.74 -10.49 -16.52
CA GLU A 450 -17.10 -9.70 -17.57
C GLU A 450 -18.08 -8.75 -18.29
N VAL A 451 -19.25 -9.25 -18.68
CA VAL A 451 -20.27 -8.44 -19.36
C VAL A 451 -20.74 -7.25 -18.49
N ASP A 452 -20.86 -7.46 -17.19
CA ASP A 452 -21.26 -6.42 -16.24
C ASP A 452 -20.13 -5.39 -16.07
N ALA A 453 -18.87 -5.87 -15.99
CA ALA A 453 -17.67 -5.01 -15.88
C ALA A 453 -17.46 -4.15 -17.12
N ILE A 454 -17.66 -4.69 -18.32
CA ILE A 454 -17.54 -3.95 -19.57
C ILE A 454 -18.65 -2.89 -19.69
N ALA A 455 -19.89 -3.23 -19.35
CA ALA A 455 -20.97 -2.24 -19.31
C ALA A 455 -20.69 -1.12 -18.30
N MET A 456 -20.10 -1.44 -17.15
CA MET A 456 -19.70 -0.46 -16.15
C MET A 456 -18.53 0.41 -16.63
N HIS A 457 -17.54 -0.16 -17.30
CA HIS A 457 -16.41 0.56 -17.88
C HIS A 457 -16.87 1.54 -19.00
N THR A 458 -17.76 1.09 -19.87
CA THR A 458 -18.39 1.95 -20.89
C THR A 458 -19.19 3.07 -20.22
N ALA A 459 -19.95 2.77 -19.16
CA ALA A 459 -20.68 3.79 -18.40
C ALA A 459 -19.72 4.81 -17.74
N ALA A 460 -18.53 4.37 -17.30
CA ALA A 460 -17.51 5.27 -16.77
C ALA A 460 -16.97 6.21 -17.87
N ALA A 461 -16.73 5.73 -19.07
CA ALA A 461 -16.34 6.58 -20.21
C ALA A 461 -17.39 7.68 -20.50
N LEU A 462 -18.68 7.35 -20.34
CA LEU A 462 -19.79 8.28 -20.54
C LEU A 462 -19.99 9.30 -19.40
N LEU A 463 -19.59 8.96 -18.17
CA LEU A 463 -19.80 9.81 -16.99
C LEU A 463 -18.61 10.72 -16.68
N ILE A 464 -17.38 10.18 -16.79
CA ILE A 464 -16.12 10.84 -16.40
C ILE A 464 -15.98 12.26 -16.99
N PRO A 465 -16.37 12.53 -18.26
CA PRO A 465 -16.22 13.86 -18.84
C PRO A 465 -16.85 14.99 -18.02
N TYR A 466 -17.88 14.71 -17.26
CA TYR A 466 -18.66 15.74 -16.53
C TYR A 466 -18.31 15.79 -15.03
N LEU A 467 -17.46 14.88 -14.53
CA LEU A 467 -17.12 14.84 -13.11
C LEU A 467 -16.29 16.05 -12.64
N PRO A 468 -15.38 16.66 -13.44
CA PRO A 468 -14.70 17.89 -13.01
C PRO A 468 -15.67 19.06 -12.78
N ALA A 469 -16.80 19.12 -13.49
CA ALA A 469 -17.84 20.11 -13.29
C ALA A 469 -18.66 19.92 -12.00
N LEU A 470 -18.39 18.85 -11.22
CA LEU A 470 -19.01 18.57 -9.93
C LEU A 470 -17.96 18.47 -8.80
N ALA A 471 -16.80 17.85 -9.07
CA ALA A 471 -15.85 17.42 -8.06
C ALA A 471 -14.58 18.27 -7.97
N ALA A 472 -14.38 19.27 -8.84
CA ALA A 472 -13.18 20.12 -8.79
C ALA A 472 -13.07 20.87 -7.46
N SER A 473 -11.89 20.81 -6.81
CA SER A 473 -11.58 21.50 -5.57
C SER A 473 -10.18 22.13 -5.56
N SER A 474 -9.50 22.21 -6.71
CA SER A 474 -8.10 22.59 -6.84
C SER A 474 -7.90 23.87 -7.69
N PRO A 475 -8.46 25.05 -7.26
CA PRO A 475 -8.39 26.29 -8.06
C PRO A 475 -7.05 27.00 -7.98
N MET A 476 -6.18 26.64 -7.04
CA MET A 476 -4.96 27.37 -6.70
C MET A 476 -3.75 26.46 -6.57
N TYR A 477 -2.63 26.91 -7.08
CA TYR A 477 -1.26 26.44 -6.78
C TYR A 477 -0.28 27.58 -7.07
N ASP A 478 0.98 27.48 -6.60
CA ASP A 478 2.00 28.53 -6.68
C ASP A 478 1.55 29.89 -6.09
N GLY A 479 0.57 29.89 -5.17
CA GLY A 479 0.04 31.09 -4.55
C GLY A 479 -0.97 31.86 -5.38
N GLU A 480 -1.41 31.35 -6.53
CA GLU A 480 -2.25 32.06 -7.49
C GLU A 480 -3.49 31.25 -7.88
N LEU A 481 -4.57 31.97 -8.27
CA LEU A 481 -5.72 31.36 -8.94
C LEU A 481 -5.32 30.93 -10.35
N GLN A 482 -5.56 29.70 -10.69
CA GLN A 482 -5.18 29.12 -11.97
C GLN A 482 -6.27 29.31 -13.03
N PRO A 483 -5.94 29.29 -14.33
CA PRO A 483 -6.94 29.35 -15.39
C PRO A 483 -7.94 28.20 -15.33
N ALA A 484 -7.49 26.97 -15.07
CA ALA A 484 -8.35 25.81 -14.97
C ALA A 484 -9.11 25.77 -13.62
N VAL A 485 -10.37 25.36 -13.66
CA VAL A 485 -11.19 25.14 -12.47
C VAL A 485 -10.71 23.91 -11.72
N ASP A 486 -10.29 22.86 -12.44
CA ASP A 486 -9.67 21.66 -11.91
C ASP A 486 -8.16 21.65 -12.21
N GLY A 487 -7.38 22.24 -11.30
CA GLY A 487 -5.93 22.36 -11.44
C GLY A 487 -5.22 21.00 -11.38
N ARG A 488 -5.71 20.08 -10.54
CA ARG A 488 -5.15 18.74 -10.40
C ARG A 488 -5.22 17.95 -11.70
N LEU A 489 -6.39 17.88 -12.32
CA LEU A 489 -6.55 17.12 -13.55
C LEU A 489 -5.85 17.81 -14.74
N ALA A 490 -5.76 19.15 -14.76
CA ALA A 490 -4.97 19.86 -15.74
C ALA A 490 -3.49 19.45 -15.68
N TRP A 491 -2.90 19.39 -14.48
CA TRP A 491 -1.52 18.93 -14.27
C TRP A 491 -1.31 17.44 -14.61
N ILE A 492 -2.27 16.58 -14.28
CA ILE A 492 -2.18 15.15 -14.61
C ILE A 492 -2.14 14.95 -16.13
N LEU A 493 -2.99 15.65 -16.90
CA LEU A 493 -2.98 15.56 -18.36
C LEU A 493 -1.64 16.01 -18.96
N GLU A 494 -1.05 17.08 -18.46
CA GLU A 494 0.24 17.59 -18.93
C GLU A 494 1.38 16.63 -18.60
N HIS A 495 1.43 16.14 -17.37
CA HIS A 495 2.54 15.33 -16.83
C HIS A 495 2.56 13.92 -17.42
N GLN A 496 1.39 13.31 -17.61
CA GLN A 496 1.26 11.96 -18.13
C GLN A 496 1.54 11.90 -19.66
N ALA A 497 1.57 13.05 -20.34
CA ALA A 497 1.88 13.14 -21.77
C ALA A 497 3.27 12.56 -22.13
N ARG A 498 4.18 12.38 -21.16
CA ARG A 498 5.49 11.75 -21.38
C ARG A 498 5.41 10.27 -21.76
N ILE A 499 4.41 9.54 -21.24
CA ILE A 499 4.08 8.17 -21.63
C ILE A 499 2.57 8.11 -21.88
N PRO A 500 2.09 8.62 -23.04
CA PRO A 500 0.67 8.82 -23.29
C PRO A 500 -0.13 7.52 -23.23
N GLU A 501 0.51 6.36 -23.48
CA GLU A 501 -0.12 5.07 -23.36
C GLU A 501 -0.58 4.75 -21.92
N SER A 502 0.01 5.40 -20.90
CA SER A 502 -0.37 5.20 -19.50
C SER A 502 -1.65 5.92 -19.12
N CYS A 503 -1.99 7.06 -19.73
CA CYS A 503 -3.11 7.89 -19.33
C CYS A 503 -4.26 7.95 -20.35
N GLY A 504 -3.99 7.79 -21.64
CA GLY A 504 -5.01 7.78 -22.68
C GLY A 504 -6.02 8.93 -22.57
N GLU A 505 -5.68 10.18 -22.47
CA GLU A 505 -6.58 11.34 -22.34
C GLU A 505 -7.45 11.34 -21.04
N LEU A 506 -7.17 10.44 -20.08
CA LEU A 506 -7.93 10.14 -18.86
C LEU A 506 -9.36 9.58 -19.08
N VAL A 507 -10.02 9.87 -20.18
CA VAL A 507 -11.32 9.28 -20.53
C VAL A 507 -11.11 7.84 -21.02
N PRO A 508 -11.71 6.82 -20.38
CA PRO A 508 -11.53 5.42 -20.79
C PRO A 508 -12.01 5.16 -22.20
N GLU A 509 -11.24 4.43 -22.99
CA GLU A 509 -11.62 3.98 -24.33
C GLU A 509 -12.62 2.84 -24.26
N TYR A 510 -13.53 2.75 -25.23
CA TYR A 510 -14.49 1.64 -25.32
C TYR A 510 -13.80 0.32 -25.61
N VAL A 511 -14.22 -0.71 -24.89
CA VAL A 511 -13.78 -2.09 -25.07
C VAL A 511 -14.97 -3.04 -24.97
N GLU A 512 -14.90 -4.18 -25.64
CA GLU A 512 -15.98 -5.19 -25.70
C GLU A 512 -15.71 -6.41 -24.79
N SER A 513 -14.47 -6.57 -24.31
CA SER A 513 -14.06 -7.67 -23.46
C SER A 513 -12.84 -7.36 -22.61
N PHE A 514 -12.57 -8.17 -21.58
CA PHE A 514 -11.31 -8.13 -20.83
C PHE A 514 -10.09 -8.44 -21.72
N GLY A 515 -10.26 -9.29 -22.74
CA GLY A 515 -9.23 -9.55 -23.74
C GLY A 515 -8.88 -8.31 -24.53
N GLU A 516 -9.88 -7.57 -24.95
CA GLU A 516 -9.70 -6.31 -25.68
C GLU A 516 -9.12 -5.21 -24.77
N TYR A 517 -9.55 -5.09 -23.52
CA TYR A 517 -8.96 -4.18 -22.53
C TYR A 517 -7.45 -4.43 -22.39
N ARG A 518 -7.04 -5.70 -22.23
CA ARG A 518 -5.63 -6.04 -22.17
C ARG A 518 -4.89 -5.70 -23.46
N LYS A 519 -5.51 -5.91 -24.63
CA LYS A 519 -4.91 -5.65 -25.93
C LYS A 519 -4.82 -4.17 -26.27
N LYS A 520 -5.89 -3.39 -26.04
CA LYS A 520 -5.99 -1.97 -26.42
C LYS A 520 -5.34 -1.04 -25.38
N ILE A 521 -5.41 -1.37 -24.10
CA ILE A 521 -5.00 -0.49 -23.01
C ILE A 521 -3.71 -0.98 -22.36
N LEU A 522 -3.69 -2.19 -21.77
CA LEU A 522 -2.52 -2.64 -20.99
C LEU A 522 -1.31 -2.98 -21.88
N ALA A 523 -1.51 -3.63 -23.01
CA ALA A 523 -0.40 -4.07 -23.85
C ALA A 523 0.38 -2.89 -24.49
N PRO A 524 -0.24 -1.81 -25.01
CA PRO A 524 0.50 -0.63 -25.46
C PRO A 524 1.30 0.02 -24.32
N MET A 525 0.68 0.17 -23.15
CA MET A 525 1.31 0.71 -21.95
C MET A 525 2.55 -0.10 -21.54
N TYR A 526 2.44 -1.43 -21.50
CA TYR A 526 3.57 -2.29 -21.15
C TYR A 526 4.67 -2.26 -22.23
N ARG A 527 4.32 -2.20 -23.52
CA ARG A 527 5.30 -2.00 -24.59
C ARG A 527 6.03 -0.66 -24.50
N ALA A 528 5.35 0.41 -24.05
CA ALA A 528 6.01 1.69 -23.82
C ALA A 528 7.04 1.57 -22.68
N LEU A 529 6.70 0.86 -21.59
CA LEU A 529 7.63 0.57 -20.51
C LEU A 529 8.81 -0.32 -20.95
N ASP A 530 8.58 -1.31 -21.80
CA ASP A 530 9.64 -2.23 -22.29
C ASP A 530 10.73 -1.50 -23.11
N ARG A 531 10.45 -0.30 -23.62
CA ARG A 531 11.44 0.55 -24.31
C ARG A 531 12.36 1.33 -23.35
N LEU A 532 12.04 1.32 -22.05
CA LEU A 532 12.73 2.08 -21.02
C LEU A 532 13.48 1.12 -20.09
N PRO A 533 14.68 1.47 -19.59
CA PRO A 533 15.46 0.60 -18.73
C PRO A 533 14.82 0.44 -17.36
N ASP A 534 14.95 -0.75 -16.74
CA ASP A 534 14.60 -1.06 -15.35
C ASP A 534 13.17 -0.69 -14.92
N THR A 535 12.17 -0.89 -15.77
CA THR A 535 10.77 -0.56 -15.50
C THR A 535 9.97 -1.68 -14.83
N GLY A 536 10.60 -2.83 -14.56
CA GLY A 536 9.91 -4.01 -14.01
C GLY A 536 9.14 -3.75 -12.71
N ALA A 537 9.62 -2.80 -11.88
CA ALA A 537 8.95 -2.45 -10.61
C ALA A 537 7.59 -1.77 -10.78
N ILE A 538 7.34 -1.13 -11.92
CA ILE A 538 6.10 -0.39 -12.22
C ILE A 538 5.26 -1.05 -13.31
N ARG A 539 5.62 -2.25 -13.75
CA ARG A 539 4.86 -3.02 -14.75
C ARG A 539 3.63 -3.67 -14.11
N HIS A 540 2.70 -2.84 -13.67
CA HIS A 540 1.46 -3.23 -13.02
C HIS A 540 0.26 -2.53 -13.63
N GLU A 541 -0.95 -3.08 -13.42
CA GLU A 541 -2.20 -2.49 -13.90
C GLU A 541 -2.48 -1.09 -13.32
N PHE A 542 -1.94 -0.74 -12.16
CA PHE A 542 -2.07 0.59 -11.57
C PHE A 542 -1.19 1.67 -12.23
N PHE A 543 -0.24 1.29 -13.11
CA PHE A 543 0.45 2.25 -13.98
C PHE A 543 -0.51 2.87 -15.02
N ASN A 544 -1.67 2.27 -15.23
CA ASN A 544 -2.76 2.85 -15.98
C ASN A 544 -3.42 3.97 -15.15
N THR A 545 -3.27 5.22 -15.59
CA THR A 545 -3.76 6.41 -14.89
C THR A 545 -5.02 7.00 -15.51
N ARG A 546 -5.73 6.23 -16.36
CA ARG A 546 -7.06 6.63 -16.87
C ARG A 546 -8.02 6.92 -15.73
N GLY A 547 -8.98 7.75 -15.97
CA GLY A 547 -9.97 8.19 -14.97
C GLY A 547 -10.85 7.08 -14.39
N ALA A 548 -10.97 5.95 -15.07
CA ALA A 548 -11.44 4.69 -14.50
C ALA A 548 -10.61 3.54 -15.05
N ILE A 549 -10.20 2.61 -14.19
CA ILE A 549 -9.37 1.47 -14.53
C ILE A 549 -9.94 0.16 -13.98
N LEU A 550 -9.74 -0.92 -14.73
CA LEU A 550 -10.08 -2.27 -14.28
C LEU A 550 -8.90 -2.85 -13.49
N ARG A 551 -9.07 -3.02 -12.18
CA ARG A 551 -8.11 -3.64 -11.25
C ARG A 551 -8.44 -5.13 -11.14
N PHE A 552 -7.87 -5.94 -12.02
CA PHE A 552 -8.15 -7.39 -12.07
C PHE A 552 -7.74 -8.10 -10.78
N ALA A 553 -6.58 -7.73 -10.22
CA ALA A 553 -6.09 -8.29 -8.97
C ALA A 553 -7.02 -8.01 -7.77
N ARG A 554 -7.67 -6.83 -7.75
CA ARG A 554 -8.63 -6.43 -6.72
C ARG A 554 -10.09 -6.73 -7.10
N ARG A 555 -10.33 -7.18 -8.34
CA ARG A 555 -11.66 -7.40 -8.94
C ARG A 555 -12.58 -6.18 -8.81
N ALA A 556 -12.04 -5.01 -8.97
CA ALA A 556 -12.73 -3.74 -8.87
C ALA A 556 -12.47 -2.85 -10.08
N MET A 557 -13.43 -2.00 -10.43
CA MET A 557 -13.19 -0.80 -11.21
C MET A 557 -12.94 0.35 -10.24
N GLU A 558 -11.86 1.08 -10.45
CA GLU A 558 -11.44 2.22 -9.65
C GLU A 558 -11.65 3.51 -10.45
N VAL A 559 -12.47 4.43 -9.92
CA VAL A 559 -12.67 5.79 -10.45
C VAL A 559 -11.71 6.72 -9.73
N ARG A 560 -10.94 7.55 -10.47
CA ARG A 560 -9.76 8.27 -9.96
C ARG A 560 -9.75 9.78 -10.23
N VAL A 561 -10.73 10.29 -10.96
CA VAL A 561 -10.77 11.72 -11.41
C VAL A 561 -11.37 12.66 -10.37
N LEU A 562 -11.71 12.20 -9.18
CA LEU A 562 -12.34 13.01 -8.16
C LEU A 562 -11.28 13.72 -7.31
N ASP A 563 -11.40 15.02 -7.12
CA ASP A 563 -10.65 15.77 -6.13
C ASP A 563 -11.18 15.46 -4.72
N THR A 564 -10.29 15.40 -3.73
CA THR A 564 -10.69 15.39 -2.32
C THR A 564 -11.40 16.69 -1.96
N GLN A 565 -12.52 16.61 -1.27
CA GLN A 565 -13.39 17.74 -0.92
C GLN A 565 -13.05 18.31 0.46
N GLU A 566 -13.78 19.37 0.86
CA GLU A 566 -13.62 20.04 2.16
C GLU A 566 -13.91 19.13 3.37
N CYS A 567 -14.64 18.02 3.19
CA CYS A 567 -14.90 17.03 4.25
C CYS A 567 -15.32 15.69 3.67
N VAL A 568 -15.18 14.63 4.46
CA VAL A 568 -15.54 13.24 4.08
C VAL A 568 -17.00 13.12 3.63
N LYS A 569 -17.92 13.85 4.27
CA LYS A 569 -19.34 13.90 3.86
C LYS A 569 -19.49 14.30 2.39
N MET A 570 -18.72 15.29 1.92
CA MET A 570 -18.82 15.76 0.54
C MET A 570 -18.14 14.81 -0.44
N ASP A 571 -17.02 14.17 -0.06
CA ASP A 571 -16.40 13.07 -0.83
C ASP A 571 -17.39 11.92 -1.03
N VAL A 572 -18.05 11.51 0.04
CA VAL A 572 -19.07 10.46 0.00
C VAL A 572 -20.29 10.88 -0.79
N THR A 573 -20.69 12.15 -0.73
CA THR A 573 -21.79 12.70 -1.54
C THR A 573 -21.53 12.53 -3.03
N ILE A 574 -20.33 12.85 -3.48
CA ILE A 574 -19.91 12.64 -4.88
C ILE A 574 -19.84 11.15 -5.20
N ALA A 575 -19.28 10.33 -4.32
CA ALA A 575 -19.18 8.88 -4.51
C ALA A 575 -20.56 8.21 -4.65
N VAL A 576 -21.59 8.64 -3.88
CA VAL A 576 -22.97 8.18 -4.02
C VAL A 576 -23.55 8.54 -5.38
N PHE A 577 -23.32 9.77 -5.84
CA PHE A 577 -23.73 10.20 -7.18
C PHE A 577 -23.05 9.35 -8.26
N VAL A 578 -21.73 9.23 -8.23
CA VAL A 578 -20.94 8.48 -9.23
C VAL A 578 -21.41 7.04 -9.29
N ARG A 579 -21.51 6.32 -8.13
CA ARG A 579 -21.98 4.93 -8.11
C ARG A 579 -23.39 4.78 -8.67
N SER A 580 -24.28 5.70 -8.33
CA SER A 580 -25.69 5.63 -8.74
C SER A 580 -25.87 5.97 -10.22
N ALA A 581 -25.15 6.99 -10.73
CA ALA A 581 -25.12 7.35 -12.14
C ALA A 581 -24.53 6.24 -13.00
N LEU A 582 -23.38 5.66 -12.57
CA LEU A 582 -22.77 4.51 -13.24
C LEU A 582 -23.71 3.31 -13.30
N ARG A 583 -24.41 2.99 -12.19
CA ARG A 583 -25.40 1.91 -12.17
C ARG A 583 -26.54 2.13 -13.15
N HIS A 584 -27.03 3.37 -13.24
CA HIS A 584 -28.06 3.75 -14.21
C HIS A 584 -27.57 3.62 -15.64
N LEU A 585 -26.40 4.21 -15.95
CA LEU A 585 -25.81 4.21 -17.29
C LEU A 585 -25.42 2.79 -17.73
N ALA A 586 -24.78 1.98 -16.86
CA ALA A 586 -24.41 0.61 -17.16
C ALA A 586 -25.64 -0.24 -17.50
N GLY A 587 -26.76 -0.05 -16.79
CA GLY A 587 -28.02 -0.72 -17.12
C GLY A 587 -28.58 -0.31 -18.49
N ARG A 588 -28.43 0.95 -18.89
CA ARG A 588 -28.81 1.43 -20.23
C ARG A 588 -27.89 0.88 -21.32
N VAL A 589 -26.57 0.90 -21.08
CA VAL A 589 -25.55 0.31 -21.99
C VAL A 589 -25.81 -1.17 -22.20
N ALA A 590 -25.98 -1.94 -21.14
CA ALA A 590 -26.25 -3.38 -21.21
C ALA A 590 -27.55 -3.70 -21.96
N ALA A 591 -28.54 -2.78 -21.94
CA ALA A 591 -29.81 -2.92 -22.66
C ALA A 591 -29.73 -2.37 -24.11
N GLY A 592 -28.58 -1.91 -24.59
CA GLY A 592 -28.43 -1.28 -25.92
C GLY A 592 -29.23 0.02 -26.08
N ARG A 593 -29.46 0.77 -24.99
CA ARG A 593 -30.29 1.99 -24.97
C ARG A 593 -29.46 3.28 -24.92
N VAL A 594 -28.19 3.21 -25.28
CA VAL A 594 -27.29 4.35 -25.37
C VAL A 594 -26.55 4.25 -26.69
N GLU A 595 -26.66 5.28 -27.50
CA GLU A 595 -25.76 5.47 -28.61
C GLU A 595 -24.43 5.98 -28.09
N LEU A 596 -23.35 5.27 -28.39
CA LEU A 596 -22.02 5.61 -27.89
C LEU A 596 -21.44 6.76 -28.73
N PRO A 597 -21.10 7.90 -28.11
CA PRO A 597 -20.40 9.00 -28.80
C PRO A 597 -19.03 8.57 -29.32
N GLU A 598 -18.53 9.29 -30.32
CA GLU A 598 -17.11 9.20 -30.64
C GLU A 598 -16.26 9.57 -29.41
N HIS A 599 -15.21 8.81 -29.16
CA HIS A 599 -14.36 9.00 -27.97
C HIS A 599 -13.76 10.43 -27.90
N GLY A 600 -13.40 11.02 -29.06
CA GLY A 600 -12.88 12.39 -29.13
C GLY A 600 -13.85 13.45 -28.59
N VAL A 601 -15.15 13.28 -28.79
CA VAL A 601 -16.17 14.16 -28.24
C VAL A 601 -16.17 14.16 -26.72
N LEU A 602 -16.04 12.97 -26.12
CA LEU A 602 -15.97 12.82 -24.67
C LEU A 602 -14.70 13.45 -24.08
N VAL A 603 -13.57 13.34 -24.80
CA VAL A 603 -12.30 13.98 -24.42
C VAL A 603 -12.41 15.50 -24.48
N GLU A 604 -13.05 16.05 -25.52
CA GLU A 604 -13.29 17.50 -25.62
C GLU A 604 -14.19 18.02 -24.48
N ASP A 605 -15.29 17.33 -24.18
CA ASP A 605 -16.19 17.63 -23.07
C ASP A 605 -15.43 17.61 -21.72
N PHE A 606 -14.59 16.58 -21.51
CA PHE A 606 -13.79 16.46 -20.31
C PHE A 606 -12.81 17.63 -20.12
N ARG A 607 -12.09 17.96 -21.18
CA ARG A 607 -11.16 19.10 -21.17
C ARG A 607 -11.87 20.44 -20.96
N ALA A 608 -13.08 20.60 -21.52
CA ALA A 608 -13.91 21.79 -21.26
C ALA A 608 -14.31 21.87 -19.77
N CYS A 609 -14.76 20.75 -19.18
CA CYS A 609 -15.13 20.71 -17.75
C CYS A 609 -13.92 20.96 -16.82
N ILE A 610 -12.72 20.49 -17.15
CA ILE A 610 -11.49 20.81 -16.40
C ILE A 610 -11.23 22.32 -16.42
N ARG A 611 -11.33 22.98 -17.57
CA ARG A 611 -11.05 24.40 -17.70
C ARG A 611 -12.12 25.28 -17.06
N GLU A 612 -13.41 24.98 -17.29
CA GLU A 612 -14.52 25.89 -17.07
C GLU A 612 -15.52 25.42 -16.01
N GLY A 613 -15.31 24.23 -15.44
CA GLY A 613 -16.15 23.69 -14.38
C GLY A 613 -17.62 23.50 -14.79
N SER A 614 -18.55 23.93 -13.94
CA SER A 614 -19.99 23.76 -14.14
C SER A 614 -20.54 24.61 -15.27
N ALA A 615 -19.83 25.66 -15.69
CA ALA A 615 -20.18 26.54 -16.81
C ALA A 615 -19.69 26.03 -18.17
N ALA A 616 -18.93 24.94 -18.22
CA ALA A 616 -18.36 24.40 -19.44
C ALA A 616 -19.43 24.10 -20.50
N ARG A 617 -19.15 24.47 -21.75
CA ARG A 617 -20.01 24.15 -22.90
C ARG A 617 -19.64 22.79 -23.47
N VAL A 618 -20.54 21.82 -23.35
CA VAL A 618 -20.30 20.38 -23.67
C VAL A 618 -21.33 19.89 -24.69
N ALA A 619 -20.91 18.93 -25.51
CA ALA A 619 -21.77 18.29 -26.50
C ALA A 619 -22.72 17.26 -25.86
N ALA A 620 -22.23 16.42 -24.97
CA ALA A 620 -22.95 15.40 -24.20
C ALA A 620 -24.03 14.63 -25.01
N PRO A 621 -23.75 14.06 -26.20
CA PRO A 621 -24.78 13.58 -27.12
C PRO A 621 -25.60 12.39 -26.58
N HIS A 622 -25.05 11.64 -25.61
CA HIS A 622 -25.73 10.51 -24.94
C HIS A 622 -26.65 10.93 -23.77
N VAL A 623 -26.67 12.21 -23.43
CA VAL A 623 -27.53 12.77 -22.38
C VAL A 623 -28.66 13.56 -23.03
N ASP A 624 -29.88 13.26 -22.61
CA ASP A 624 -31.09 13.91 -23.15
C ASP A 624 -31.29 15.27 -22.46
N VAL A 625 -30.77 16.33 -23.09
CA VAL A 625 -30.84 17.74 -22.64
C VAL A 625 -31.13 18.68 -23.79
N ASP A 626 -31.76 19.79 -23.49
CA ASP A 626 -31.91 20.87 -24.43
C ASP A 626 -30.52 21.48 -24.76
N ARG A 627 -30.27 21.71 -26.04
CA ARG A 627 -29.03 22.29 -26.57
C ARG A 627 -29.27 23.62 -27.24
N GLU A 628 -28.30 24.49 -27.11
CA GLU A 628 -28.33 25.75 -27.83
C GLU A 628 -28.04 25.56 -29.34
N ALA A 629 -28.05 26.69 -30.12
CA ALA A 629 -27.87 26.65 -31.56
C ALA A 629 -26.53 26.07 -32.04
N ASP A 630 -25.51 26.06 -31.15
CA ASP A 630 -24.19 25.44 -31.37
C ASP A 630 -24.17 23.92 -31.11
N GLY A 631 -25.31 23.34 -30.77
CA GLY A 631 -25.43 21.91 -30.44
C GLY A 631 -24.87 21.52 -29.04
N ARG A 632 -24.54 22.50 -28.21
CA ARG A 632 -23.97 22.30 -26.86
C ARG A 632 -24.93 22.72 -25.74
N ALA A 633 -24.73 22.15 -24.56
CA ALA A 633 -25.39 22.55 -23.31
C ALA A 633 -24.33 22.91 -22.27
N ASP A 634 -24.72 23.63 -21.22
CA ASP A 634 -23.82 23.80 -20.09
C ASP A 634 -23.70 22.50 -19.27
N ALA A 635 -22.52 22.23 -18.69
CA ALA A 635 -22.24 21.01 -17.93
C ALA A 635 -23.17 20.86 -16.71
N ARG A 636 -23.64 21.96 -16.13
CA ARG A 636 -24.62 21.99 -15.04
C ARG A 636 -25.96 21.36 -15.47
N THR A 637 -26.44 21.68 -16.66
CA THR A 637 -27.67 21.08 -17.22
C THR A 637 -27.48 19.57 -17.47
N VAL A 638 -26.32 19.19 -17.99
CA VAL A 638 -25.96 17.75 -18.17
C VAL A 638 -25.95 17.03 -16.82
N LEU A 639 -25.31 17.61 -15.78
CA LEU A 639 -25.26 17.03 -14.45
C LEU A 639 -26.66 16.90 -13.81
N ARG A 640 -27.56 17.88 -14.00
CA ARG A 640 -28.96 17.76 -13.54
C ARG A 640 -29.64 16.53 -14.15
N GLN A 641 -29.48 16.32 -15.45
CA GLN A 641 -30.06 15.15 -16.11
C GLN A 641 -29.44 13.82 -15.68
N LEU A 642 -28.12 13.79 -15.48
CA LEU A 642 -27.43 12.61 -14.90
C LEU A 642 -27.91 12.34 -13.48
N LEU A 643 -28.19 13.38 -12.68
CA LEU A 643 -28.75 13.25 -11.33
C LEU A 643 -30.16 12.64 -11.35
N VAL A 644 -31.00 12.95 -12.34
CA VAL A 644 -32.29 12.29 -12.54
C VAL A 644 -32.10 10.77 -12.73
N GLY A 645 -31.10 10.38 -13.53
CA GLY A 645 -30.74 8.97 -13.70
C GLY A 645 -30.23 8.33 -12.40
N ALA A 646 -29.35 9.02 -11.67
CA ALA A 646 -28.80 8.57 -10.41
C ALA A 646 -29.89 8.35 -9.35
N ARG A 647 -30.88 9.25 -9.23
CA ARG A 647 -32.02 9.12 -8.31
C ARG A 647 -32.86 7.86 -8.56
N ARG A 648 -32.90 7.33 -9.78
CA ARG A 648 -33.60 6.07 -10.11
C ARG A 648 -32.81 4.82 -9.66
N ALA A 649 -31.51 4.96 -9.44
CA ALA A 649 -30.61 3.84 -9.16
C ALA A 649 -29.99 3.88 -7.75
N VAL A 650 -30.16 4.99 -7.02
CA VAL A 650 -29.58 5.17 -5.68
C VAL A 650 -30.22 4.20 -4.69
N ARG A 651 -29.44 3.83 -3.68
CA ARG A 651 -29.95 3.07 -2.52
C ARG A 651 -30.82 3.98 -1.66
N LYS A 652 -31.83 3.40 -1.01
CA LYS A 652 -32.80 4.16 -0.21
C LYS A 652 -32.14 4.92 0.95
N ASP A 653 -31.15 4.30 1.59
CA ASP A 653 -30.37 4.85 2.72
C ASP A 653 -29.39 5.94 2.30
N GLU A 654 -29.10 6.09 1.00
CA GLU A 654 -28.18 7.08 0.44
C GLU A 654 -28.88 8.20 -0.35
N ALA A 655 -30.18 8.12 -0.50
CA ALA A 655 -30.95 9.13 -1.24
C ALA A 655 -30.72 10.58 -0.75
N PRO A 656 -30.56 10.86 0.57
CA PRO A 656 -30.29 12.22 1.06
C PRO A 656 -29.01 12.86 0.50
N TYR A 657 -27.98 12.08 0.17
CA TYR A 657 -26.76 12.60 -0.44
C TYR A 657 -27.01 13.21 -1.82
N LEU A 658 -27.98 12.67 -2.58
CA LEU A 658 -28.32 13.25 -3.90
C LEU A 658 -29.03 14.61 -3.79
N ASP A 659 -29.53 15.00 -2.62
CA ASP A 659 -30.02 16.34 -2.37
C ASP A 659 -28.86 17.33 -2.16
N LEU A 660 -27.78 16.88 -1.54
CA LEU A 660 -26.52 17.65 -1.50
C LEU A 660 -25.91 17.80 -2.89
N VAL A 661 -25.89 16.73 -3.71
CA VAL A 661 -25.45 16.83 -5.12
C VAL A 661 -26.27 17.86 -5.89
N ALA A 662 -27.61 17.90 -5.71
CA ALA A 662 -28.45 18.90 -6.34
C ALA A 662 -28.01 20.33 -5.96
N ARG A 663 -27.69 20.56 -4.66
CA ARG A 663 -27.17 21.87 -4.22
C ARG A 663 -25.81 22.18 -4.82
N MET A 664 -24.87 21.20 -4.85
CA MET A 664 -23.55 21.38 -5.50
C MET A 664 -23.70 21.80 -6.97
N ILE A 665 -24.60 21.16 -7.70
CA ILE A 665 -24.86 21.52 -9.11
C ILE A 665 -25.33 22.97 -9.22
N GLU A 666 -26.16 23.47 -8.28
CA GLU A 666 -26.65 24.86 -8.31
C GLU A 666 -25.60 25.89 -7.84
N THR A 667 -24.85 25.55 -6.80
CA THR A 667 -23.87 26.47 -6.18
C THR A 667 -22.50 26.46 -6.87
N GLY A 668 -22.23 25.45 -7.72
CA GLY A 668 -20.93 25.18 -8.33
C GLY A 668 -20.02 24.30 -7.48
N THR A 669 -18.90 23.90 -8.08
CA THR A 669 -17.86 23.09 -7.45
C THR A 669 -17.20 23.83 -6.27
N LEU A 670 -16.52 23.11 -5.37
CA LEU A 670 -15.73 23.75 -4.31
C LEU A 670 -14.70 24.72 -4.89
N SER A 671 -14.05 24.34 -6.01
CA SER A 671 -13.13 25.21 -6.75
C SER A 671 -13.79 26.52 -7.17
N GLU A 672 -14.98 26.49 -7.78
CA GLU A 672 -15.70 27.69 -8.22
C GLU A 672 -16.11 28.55 -7.02
N ARG A 673 -16.48 27.96 -5.91
CA ARG A 673 -16.84 28.67 -4.67
C ARG A 673 -15.62 29.36 -4.04
N ILE A 674 -14.45 28.70 -3.99
CA ILE A 674 -13.19 29.31 -3.54
C ILE A 674 -12.82 30.48 -4.46
N ARG A 675 -12.88 30.32 -5.78
CA ARG A 675 -12.60 31.38 -6.77
C ARG A 675 -13.50 32.57 -6.57
N ALA A 676 -14.77 32.34 -6.31
CA ALA A 676 -15.73 33.40 -6.06
C ALA A 676 -15.50 34.20 -4.78
N GLU A 677 -15.01 33.52 -3.71
CA GLU A 677 -14.59 34.20 -2.46
C GLU A 677 -13.25 34.94 -2.62
N MET A 678 -12.37 34.46 -3.51
CA MET A 678 -11.09 35.11 -3.80
C MET A 678 -11.24 36.27 -4.82
N ALA A 679 -12.32 36.34 -5.60
CA ALA A 679 -12.53 37.37 -6.64
C ALA A 679 -12.36 38.82 -6.14
N PRO A 680 -12.84 39.25 -4.94
CA PRO A 680 -12.62 40.58 -4.41
C PRO A 680 -11.15 40.97 -4.20
N PHE A 681 -10.25 39.97 -4.12
CA PHE A 681 -8.83 40.14 -3.83
C PHE A 681 -7.94 39.97 -5.07
N ALA A 682 -8.53 39.80 -6.28
CA ALA A 682 -7.77 39.48 -7.50
C ALA A 682 -6.78 40.60 -7.91
N GLU A 683 -7.04 41.86 -7.53
CA GLU A 683 -6.14 42.99 -7.77
C GLU A 683 -5.44 43.50 -6.52
N ALA A 684 -5.52 42.75 -5.39
CA ALA A 684 -4.84 43.08 -4.13
C ALA A 684 -3.34 42.80 -4.24
N ASP A 685 -2.56 43.38 -3.31
CA ASP A 685 -1.16 42.96 -3.15
C ASP A 685 -1.04 41.49 -2.67
N ASP A 686 0.13 40.90 -2.89
CA ASP A 686 0.40 39.49 -2.61
C ASP A 686 0.13 39.12 -1.14
N GLU A 687 0.38 40.02 -0.19
CA GLU A 687 0.16 39.80 1.25
C GLU A 687 -1.35 39.70 1.54
N THR A 688 -2.13 40.66 1.07
CA THR A 688 -3.59 40.70 1.22
C THR A 688 -4.27 39.49 0.54
N PHE A 689 -3.82 39.15 -0.66
CA PHE A 689 -4.30 37.95 -1.37
C PHE A 689 -4.02 36.66 -0.61
N THR A 690 -2.77 36.49 -0.16
CA THR A 690 -2.34 35.31 0.59
C THR A 690 -3.11 35.17 1.91
N GLU A 691 -3.33 36.27 2.65
CA GLU A 691 -4.08 36.24 3.91
C GLU A 691 -5.55 35.88 3.68
N ALA A 692 -6.17 36.38 2.60
CA ALA A 692 -7.53 36.01 2.23
C ALA A 692 -7.62 34.51 1.90
N ALA A 693 -6.66 33.97 1.13
CA ALA A 693 -6.59 32.57 0.83
C ALA A 693 -6.40 31.72 2.08
N ARG A 694 -5.43 32.07 2.97
CA ARG A 694 -5.19 31.38 4.24
C ARG A 694 -6.45 31.25 5.08
N ARG A 695 -7.23 32.33 5.20
CA ARG A 695 -8.48 32.32 5.96
C ARG A 695 -9.48 31.31 5.40
N ILE A 696 -9.64 31.25 4.05
CA ILE A 696 -10.51 30.27 3.40
C ILE A 696 -10.05 28.85 3.70
N TYR A 697 -8.76 28.54 3.54
CA TYR A 697 -8.24 27.20 3.74
C TYR A 697 -8.24 26.77 5.22
N ILE A 698 -8.16 27.69 6.18
CA ILE A 698 -8.41 27.40 7.60
C ILE A 698 -9.87 26.97 7.81
N GLU A 699 -10.83 27.67 7.23
CA GLU A 699 -12.25 27.26 7.30
C GLU A 699 -12.49 25.88 6.68
N LEU A 700 -11.82 25.57 5.57
CA LEU A 700 -11.91 24.22 4.96
C LEU A 700 -11.29 23.13 5.85
N ILE A 701 -10.20 23.43 6.54
CA ILE A 701 -9.61 22.51 7.56
C ILE A 701 -10.61 22.29 8.70
N ASP A 702 -11.28 23.33 9.16
CA ASP A 702 -12.31 23.21 10.21
C ASP A 702 -13.52 22.39 9.72
N CYS A 703 -13.91 22.52 8.46
CA CYS A 703 -14.93 21.67 7.82
C CYS A 703 -14.52 20.19 7.80
N LEU A 704 -13.24 19.89 7.49
CA LEU A 704 -12.72 18.52 7.53
C LEU A 704 -12.81 17.92 8.95
N GLN A 705 -12.43 18.69 9.96
CA GLN A 705 -12.49 18.28 11.36
C GLN A 705 -13.92 18.01 11.84
N ALA A 706 -14.85 18.90 11.49
CA ALA A 706 -16.25 18.80 11.86
C ALA A 706 -17.02 17.76 11.01
N ASN A 707 -16.47 17.33 9.88
CA ASN A 707 -17.14 16.58 8.82
C ASN A 707 -18.42 17.28 8.34
N GLU A 708 -18.37 18.59 8.18
CA GLU A 708 -19.51 19.41 7.70
C GLU A 708 -19.13 20.20 6.46
N PRO A 709 -20.08 20.36 5.50
CA PRO A 709 -19.84 21.14 4.29
C PRO A 709 -19.49 22.61 4.60
N TRP A 710 -18.67 23.22 3.77
CA TRP A 710 -18.35 24.62 3.87
C TRP A 710 -19.57 25.49 3.54
N ALA A 711 -20.09 26.20 4.57
CA ALA A 711 -21.37 26.88 4.53
C ALA A 711 -21.38 28.19 3.74
N ARG A 712 -20.22 28.74 3.34
CA ARG A 712 -20.20 29.96 2.54
C ARG A 712 -20.83 29.70 1.15
N ARG A 713 -21.70 30.64 0.72
CA ARG A 713 -22.48 30.58 -0.54
C ARG A 713 -23.41 29.37 -0.69
N GLY A 714 -24.08 28.95 0.39
CA GLY A 714 -25.37 28.26 0.33
C GLY A 714 -25.36 26.75 0.15
N LEU A 715 -24.34 26.03 0.63
CA LEU A 715 -24.45 24.58 0.81
C LEU A 715 -25.12 24.20 2.13
#